data_a5e866153d7a416dc57dd08847e9f8e6
#
_entry.id   a5e866153d7a416dc57dd08847e9f8e6
#
_cell.length_a   1.000
_cell.length_b   1.000
_cell.length_c   1.000
_cell.angle_alpha   90.00
_cell.angle_beta   90.00
_cell.angle_gamma   90.00
#
_symmetry.space_group_name_H-M   'P 1'
#
loop_
_entity.id
_entity.type
_entity.pdbx_description
1 polymer ?
#
loop_
_entity_poly.entity_id
_entity_poly.type
_entity_poly.pdbx_seq_one_letter_code
_entity_poly.pdbx_strand_id
1 'polypeptide(L)'
;GGWAARGQLNLQLSDFGTVDVNASHSTDGFGGLEQGVNERQQESKTDVSVTTSLELGKFFPDKAKVSAPLYYSITKSESRPKYNPLDTDMELKDALDGTANRQERDSIESIAVTKRLTTNFSLSNVRVGIQTKNHPMPYDPANFSFSYSHSHSHTSGETTVYENEDNWRGALNYNWTPVYKSWEPFKRLIKSRSKWFEILKRFGLNWLPQNVTFNTEMVRNYYELQERDMESTENSLLPLTFSEQFLWNRDFALRWDLTRNLHMNFQSATHAEIEEPYTPINKDLYADRYQAWKDSVWTSIKHFGTPLDYQQNFTLSYQLPLNLLPIFDWVNADANYTASYTWVRGTSLDNGTSLGNTITSNRALNINSTFNFERLYNHIPFLKKTNERFNRTRPTRPKLTAEQKKAEREKKEKEKKEKGQDDDKKKALPKNQKSFEKEIVINADSAILVSHGKNTKRLIISAKDERGMAIKIKYRKVGDTQLKVFNRTDSAIRMKLTVTPKEPLDNKGWYKTAQCVARALMMVRSASISYRDQYAMALPGFMPTVGDAFGQTRGTGALSPGLDFAFGLIDDDYIGKARDNHWLLMNDSVATPAVTNRTEDLQIRMTLEPFKDFKIDLTASRMQTTSRSIQYMYTGTPTTQSGSLTMTTLSLGTAFESQGNANNGYHSPTFNRFVQSLDSYRNRVEAQYNNATYPASFGGGHFTPAVGSVNKYSADVMVPAFLNAYTSMSGNGLNIFPSLRSLLPNWSIRYSGLSRLPFFEQFFKSVNINHAYRSIFAIGSYQSYSTWQEYMNGLGFITDATTGNPIPSSMYNISQVSINEAFSPLLGVDVTLQNNLTARLEYRQTRVLSLSMTSIQLNEASSKDWVIGIGYRINDFNLFNNGTRRVAKSKKKKTSDSSQQDNSSSRQSSGLNRDLNLRLDMSYRQQASLTRDIASLTSAASSGNTAFKFSFLSDYTLSRLVTASLYYDLQINTPLLSSGSYPTTTHDFGVSLRLSLTR
;
A
#
# COMPACT_ATOMS: atom_id res chain seq x y z
N GLY A 1 4.41 50.22 33.21
CA GLY A 1 4.95 49.17 32.32
C GLY A 1 5.62 48.08 33.13
N GLY A 2 5.28 46.85 32.83
CA GLY A 2 5.85 45.69 33.48
C GLY A 2 7.24 45.33 32.94
N TRP A 3 7.94 44.49 33.67
CA TRP A 3 9.22 43.91 33.27
C TRP A 3 9.21 42.39 33.41
N ALA A 4 10.06 41.72 32.69
CA ALA A 4 10.26 40.30 32.85
C ALA A 4 11.77 39.97 32.85
N ALA A 5 12.13 38.97 33.64
CA ALA A 5 13.49 38.44 33.70
C ALA A 5 13.45 36.94 33.62
N ARG A 6 14.44 36.35 32.94
CA ARG A 6 14.64 34.91 32.84
C ARG A 6 16.11 34.60 33.11
N GLY A 7 16.34 33.64 33.98
CA GLY A 7 17.66 33.10 34.26
C GLY A 7 17.69 31.61 33.96
N GLN A 8 18.75 31.12 33.36
CA GLN A 8 19.00 29.73 33.12
C GLN A 8 20.40 29.35 33.53
N LEU A 9 20.52 28.29 34.31
CA LEU A 9 21.79 27.74 34.74
C LEU A 9 21.81 26.25 34.36
N ASN A 10 22.77 25.86 33.56
CA ASN A 10 23.03 24.48 33.23
C ASN A 10 24.36 24.06 33.87
N LEU A 11 24.33 23.06 34.69
CA LEU A 11 25.49 22.46 35.35
C LEU A 11 25.71 21.04 34.81
N GLN A 12 26.83 20.81 34.18
CA GLN A 12 27.23 19.49 33.76
C GLN A 12 28.16 18.86 34.82
N LEU A 13 27.66 17.76 35.38
CA LEU A 13 28.38 17.04 36.45
C LEU A 13 29.26 15.94 35.83
N SER A 14 30.31 16.33 35.10
CA SER A 14 31.16 15.42 34.36
C SER A 14 30.34 14.48 33.43
N ASP A 15 30.59 13.17 33.50
CA ASP A 15 29.90 12.15 32.70
C ASP A 15 28.72 11.49 33.45
N PHE A 16 28.39 11.98 34.63
CA PHE A 16 27.43 11.31 35.49
C PHE A 16 26.07 12.05 35.59
N GLY A 17 26.01 13.30 35.18
CA GLY A 17 24.69 13.96 35.11
C GLY A 17 24.70 15.44 34.76
N THR A 18 23.50 15.98 34.71
CA THR A 18 23.21 17.39 34.45
C THR A 18 22.22 17.92 35.48
N VAL A 19 22.36 19.18 35.83
CA VAL A 19 21.38 19.94 36.63
C VAL A 19 21.05 21.22 35.87
N ASP A 20 19.78 21.37 35.53
CA ASP A 20 19.26 22.56 34.86
C ASP A 20 18.34 23.33 35.81
N VAL A 21 18.62 24.60 36.01
CA VAL A 21 17.79 25.50 36.79
C VAL A 21 17.31 26.61 35.90
N ASN A 22 15.99 26.74 35.78
CA ASN A 22 15.34 27.83 35.07
C ASN A 22 14.47 28.60 36.02
N ALA A 23 14.62 29.91 36.01
CA ALA A 23 13.77 30.83 36.74
C ALA A 23 13.29 31.94 35.82
N SER A 24 12.02 32.20 35.85
CA SER A 24 11.42 33.34 35.13
C SER A 24 10.48 34.10 36.04
N HIS A 25 10.49 35.40 35.90
CA HIS A 25 9.58 36.30 36.61
C HIS A 25 9.07 37.35 35.63
N SER A 26 7.77 37.60 35.62
CA SER A 26 7.14 38.67 34.91
C SER A 26 6.20 39.42 35.83
N THR A 27 6.22 40.75 35.76
CA THR A 27 5.33 41.58 36.57
C THR A 27 4.04 41.88 35.82
N ASP A 28 3.02 42.27 36.56
CA ASP A 28 1.81 42.87 36.00
C ASP A 28 2.13 44.01 35.04
N GLY A 29 1.34 44.13 33.99
CA GLY A 29 1.57 45.11 32.93
C GLY A 29 2.69 44.76 31.94
N PHE A 30 3.32 43.57 32.05
CA PHE A 30 4.24 43.04 31.04
C PHE A 30 3.46 42.51 29.83
N GLY A 31 3.93 42.84 28.63
CA GLY A 31 3.31 42.42 27.39
C GLY A 31 4.08 42.88 26.16
N GLY A 32 3.69 42.41 24.99
CA GLY A 32 4.30 42.80 23.72
C GLY A 32 4.14 44.30 23.41
N LEU A 33 5.02 44.84 22.58
CA LEU A 33 4.98 46.23 22.17
C LEU A 33 3.72 46.57 21.36
N GLU A 34 3.07 45.58 20.78
CA GLU A 34 1.84 45.73 19.99
C GLU A 34 0.55 45.64 20.82
N GLN A 35 0.65 45.27 22.11
CA GLN A 35 -0.50 45.17 23.01
C GLN A 35 -0.80 46.47 23.69
N GLY A 36 -2.08 46.86 23.70
CA GLY A 36 -2.55 48.02 24.47
C GLY A 36 -2.34 47.80 25.96
N VAL A 37 -2.27 48.90 26.74
CA VAL A 37 -2.05 48.82 28.20
C VAL A 37 -3.11 47.97 28.90
N ASN A 38 -4.34 48.01 28.43
CA ASN A 38 -5.47 47.24 28.98
C ASN A 38 -5.49 45.77 28.57
N GLU A 39 -4.70 45.41 27.56
CA GLU A 39 -4.59 44.03 27.04
C GLU A 39 -3.39 43.31 27.65
N ARG A 40 -2.57 43.97 28.40
CA ARG A 40 -1.40 43.40 29.04
C ARG A 40 -1.78 42.55 30.24
N GLN A 41 -0.93 41.61 30.56
CA GLN A 41 -1.07 40.72 31.68
C GLN A 41 -1.34 41.46 32.98
N GLN A 42 -2.45 41.15 33.65
CA GLN A 42 -2.86 41.75 34.94
C GLN A 42 -2.44 40.84 36.12
N GLU A 43 -1.41 40.07 35.95
CA GLU A 43 -0.86 39.18 36.96
C GLU A 43 0.67 39.22 36.96
N SER A 44 1.27 39.00 38.11
CA SER A 44 2.70 38.74 38.22
C SER A 44 2.94 37.25 38.30
N LYS A 45 3.77 36.73 37.41
CA LYS A 45 4.05 35.28 37.29
C LYS A 45 5.49 34.97 37.62
N THR A 46 5.70 33.99 38.48
CA THR A 46 7.03 33.46 38.83
C THR A 46 7.06 31.96 38.60
N ASP A 47 7.93 31.53 37.72
CA ASP A 47 8.14 30.11 37.44
C ASP A 47 9.59 29.76 37.80
N VAL A 48 9.77 28.69 38.59
CA VAL A 48 11.09 28.17 38.94
C VAL A 48 11.06 26.66 38.68
N SER A 49 11.97 26.17 37.86
CA SER A 49 12.12 24.75 37.63
C SER A 49 13.57 24.31 37.86
N VAL A 50 13.70 23.18 38.53
CA VAL A 50 14.99 22.48 38.73
C VAL A 50 14.80 21.10 38.12
N THR A 51 15.63 20.76 37.16
CA THR A 51 15.61 19.46 36.48
C THR A 51 16.99 18.83 36.67
N THR A 52 17.02 17.59 37.11
CA THR A 52 18.24 16.84 37.34
C THR A 52 18.17 15.52 36.59
N SER A 53 19.18 15.21 35.81
CA SER A 53 19.37 13.93 35.15
C SER A 53 20.69 13.32 35.61
N LEU A 54 20.64 12.16 36.23
CA LEU A 54 21.80 11.48 36.79
C LEU A 54 21.86 10.03 36.28
N GLU A 55 23.06 9.56 35.99
CA GLU A 55 23.31 8.13 35.70
C GLU A 55 23.85 7.44 36.94
N LEU A 56 22.95 6.90 37.77
CA LEU A 56 23.31 6.24 39.03
C LEU A 56 24.15 4.98 38.80
N GLY A 57 24.16 4.40 37.62
CA GLY A 57 24.98 3.26 37.26
C GLY A 57 26.47 3.48 37.42
N LYS A 58 26.92 4.73 37.37
CA LYS A 58 28.32 5.11 37.56
C LYS A 58 28.85 4.85 39.00
N PHE A 59 27.97 4.72 39.97
CA PHE A 59 28.34 4.37 41.36
C PHE A 59 28.55 2.88 41.58
N PHE A 60 28.23 2.04 40.58
CA PHE A 60 28.40 0.60 40.64
C PHE A 60 29.71 0.17 39.95
N PRO A 61 30.29 -0.96 40.31
CA PRO A 61 31.48 -1.47 39.64
C PRO A 61 31.23 -1.72 38.14
N ASP A 62 32.18 -1.36 37.28
CA ASP A 62 32.09 -1.51 35.84
C ASP A 62 31.76 -2.94 35.37
N LYS A 63 32.17 -3.94 36.15
CA LYS A 63 31.87 -5.36 35.90
C LYS A 63 30.38 -5.68 35.95
N ALA A 64 29.62 -4.95 36.75
CA ALA A 64 28.19 -5.13 36.90
C ALA A 64 27.39 -4.54 35.70
N LYS A 65 28.00 -3.63 34.95
CA LYS A 65 27.38 -2.94 33.80
C LYS A 65 25.97 -2.42 34.13
N VAL A 66 25.83 -1.76 35.26
CA VAL A 66 24.57 -1.19 35.73
C VAL A 66 24.30 0.09 34.97
N SER A 67 23.10 0.22 34.42
CA SER A 67 22.57 1.47 33.92
C SER A 67 21.32 1.80 34.72
N ALA A 68 21.30 2.98 35.33
CA ALA A 68 20.18 3.46 36.13
C ALA A 68 20.01 4.96 35.97
N PRO A 69 19.46 5.43 34.83
CA PRO A 69 19.23 6.86 34.62
C PRO A 69 18.08 7.33 35.49
N LEU A 70 18.41 8.31 36.35
CA LEU A 70 17.48 9.00 37.22
C LEU A 70 17.15 10.37 36.62
N TYR A 71 15.89 10.66 36.54
CA TYR A 71 15.37 11.97 36.20
C TYR A 71 14.52 12.49 37.37
N TYR A 72 14.81 13.69 37.82
CA TYR A 72 14.02 14.39 38.83
C TYR A 72 13.79 15.83 38.37
N SER A 73 12.55 16.28 38.45
CA SER A 73 12.21 17.66 38.15
C SER A 73 11.19 18.19 39.16
N ILE A 74 11.42 19.40 39.63
CA ILE A 74 10.47 20.15 40.44
C ILE A 74 10.24 21.50 39.78
N THR A 75 8.99 21.80 39.57
CA THR A 75 8.56 23.09 38.96
C THR A 75 7.55 23.74 39.88
N LYS A 76 7.88 24.94 40.31
CA LYS A 76 6.96 25.80 41.08
C LYS A 76 6.55 26.97 40.20
N SER A 77 5.23 27.14 40.01
CA SER A 77 4.64 28.27 39.33
C SER A 77 3.74 29.00 40.32
N GLU A 78 3.90 30.31 40.39
CA GLU A 78 3.11 31.18 41.23
C GLU A 78 2.59 32.35 40.39
N SER A 79 1.29 32.53 40.35
CA SER A 79 0.62 33.64 39.68
C SER A 79 -0.13 34.48 40.71
N ARG A 80 0.27 35.76 40.80
CA ARG A 80 -0.34 36.76 41.71
C ARG A 80 -1.13 37.74 40.87
N PRO A 81 -2.47 37.75 40.96
CA PRO A 81 -3.28 38.76 40.26
C PRO A 81 -2.99 40.16 40.84
N LYS A 82 -3.14 41.16 40.01
CA LYS A 82 -3.00 42.56 40.41
C LYS A 82 -4.10 42.95 41.35
N TYR A 83 -5.34 42.58 41.10
CA TYR A 83 -6.51 42.89 41.91
C TYR A 83 -6.88 41.73 42.80
N ASN A 84 -7.46 42.04 43.97
CA ASN A 84 -7.95 41.01 44.88
C ASN A 84 -9.18 40.29 44.27
N PRO A 85 -9.15 38.97 44.04
CA PRO A 85 -10.31 38.24 43.50
C PRO A 85 -11.55 38.30 44.39
N LEU A 86 -11.37 38.51 45.69
CA LEU A 86 -12.46 38.66 46.63
C LEU A 86 -13.10 40.08 46.66
N ASP A 87 -12.38 41.05 46.16
CA ASP A 87 -12.85 42.44 45.99
C ASP A 87 -12.10 43.05 44.80
N THR A 88 -12.69 42.98 43.63
CA THR A 88 -12.07 43.33 42.34
C THR A 88 -11.76 44.82 42.19
N ASP A 89 -12.28 45.68 43.06
CA ASP A 89 -11.97 47.10 43.05
C ASP A 89 -10.74 47.46 43.87
N MET A 90 -10.17 46.52 44.61
CA MET A 90 -9.00 46.69 45.45
C MET A 90 -7.75 45.97 44.87
N GLU A 91 -6.62 46.61 44.85
CA GLU A 91 -5.35 45.90 44.50
C GLU A 91 -5.02 44.88 45.61
N LEU A 92 -4.57 43.69 45.20
CA LEU A 92 -4.24 42.61 46.10
C LEU A 92 -3.19 43.03 47.17
N LYS A 93 -2.25 43.87 46.76
CA LYS A 93 -1.22 44.41 47.66
C LYS A 93 -1.82 45.23 48.78
N ASP A 94 -2.77 46.09 48.48
CA ASP A 94 -3.43 46.96 49.49
C ASP A 94 -4.31 46.13 50.39
N ALA A 95 -4.96 45.08 49.86
CA ALA A 95 -5.74 44.13 50.65
C ALA A 95 -4.84 43.37 51.67
N LEU A 96 -3.65 42.96 51.26
CA LEU A 96 -2.69 42.27 52.15
C LEU A 96 -2.03 43.18 53.18
N ASP A 97 -1.80 44.44 52.84
CA ASP A 97 -1.20 45.41 53.74
C ASP A 97 -2.22 45.98 54.75
N GLY A 98 -3.51 45.89 54.48
CA GLY A 98 -4.61 46.28 55.38
C GLY A 98 -5.03 45.26 56.41
N THR A 99 -4.46 44.04 56.38
CA THR A 99 -4.81 42.92 57.30
C THR A 99 -4.36 43.23 58.74
N ALA A 100 -5.21 42.87 59.72
CA ALA A 100 -4.90 43.09 61.13
C ALA A 100 -3.90 42.08 61.72
N ASN A 101 -3.78 40.88 61.12
CA ASN A 101 -2.92 39.82 61.64
C ASN A 101 -2.39 38.95 60.45
N ARG A 102 -1.36 38.17 60.79
CA ARG A 102 -0.74 37.31 59.81
C ARG A 102 -1.65 36.19 59.31
N GLN A 103 -2.58 35.72 60.10
CA GLN A 103 -3.48 34.65 59.79
C GLN A 103 -4.52 35.08 58.71
N GLU A 104 -5.01 36.30 58.80
CA GLU A 104 -5.89 36.88 57.83
C GLU A 104 -5.18 37.14 56.50
N ARG A 105 -3.94 37.62 56.57
CA ARG A 105 -3.09 37.78 55.40
C ARG A 105 -2.85 36.46 54.65
N ASP A 106 -2.45 35.41 55.37
CA ASP A 106 -2.22 34.08 54.82
C ASP A 106 -3.50 33.48 54.24
N SER A 107 -4.69 33.81 54.81
CA SER A 107 -5.99 33.40 54.28
C SER A 107 -6.29 34.05 52.94
N ILE A 108 -6.13 35.37 52.84
CA ILE A 108 -6.34 36.10 51.60
C ILE A 108 -5.34 35.64 50.52
N GLU A 109 -4.07 35.46 50.89
CA GLU A 109 -3.03 35.04 49.96
C GLU A 109 -3.27 33.59 49.47
N SER A 110 -3.79 32.70 50.28
CA SER A 110 -4.10 31.32 49.91
C SER A 110 -5.27 31.22 48.92
N ILE A 111 -6.12 32.23 48.89
CA ILE A 111 -7.22 32.28 47.92
C ILE A 111 -6.79 33.03 46.67
N ALA A 112 -6.18 34.21 46.83
CA ALA A 112 -5.88 35.09 45.70
C ALA A 112 -4.75 34.63 44.80
N VAL A 113 -3.76 33.93 45.35
CA VAL A 113 -2.55 33.52 44.62
C VAL A 113 -2.69 32.09 44.10
N THR A 114 -2.65 31.95 42.77
CA THR A 114 -2.61 30.60 42.16
C THR A 114 -1.17 30.05 42.28
N LYS A 115 -1.08 28.92 42.94
CA LYS A 115 0.19 28.18 43.13
C LYS A 115 0.10 26.80 42.51
N ARG A 116 1.07 26.45 41.69
CA ARG A 116 1.19 25.11 41.13
C ARG A 116 2.56 24.55 41.44
N LEU A 117 2.60 23.37 42.04
CA LEU A 117 3.82 22.62 42.28
C LEU A 117 3.74 21.30 41.53
N THR A 118 4.67 21.07 40.62
CA THR A 118 4.76 19.81 39.89
C THR A 118 6.10 19.14 40.20
N THR A 119 6.04 17.91 40.59
CA THR A 119 7.20 17.09 40.90
C THR A 119 7.17 15.85 40.01
N ASN A 120 8.25 15.59 39.30
CA ASN A 120 8.40 14.37 38.50
C ASN A 120 9.65 13.63 38.98
N PHE A 121 9.48 12.37 39.21
CA PHE A 121 10.56 11.41 39.52
C PHE A 121 10.49 10.25 38.52
N SER A 122 11.61 9.89 37.92
CA SER A 122 11.64 8.78 36.97
C SER A 122 12.99 8.07 37.04
N LEU A 123 12.91 6.76 37.20
CA LEU A 123 14.00 5.82 36.95
C LEU A 123 13.61 5.03 35.70
N SER A 124 14.31 5.21 34.61
CA SER A 124 13.94 4.60 33.33
C SER A 124 14.95 3.56 32.90
N ASN A 125 14.45 2.40 32.48
CA ASN A 125 15.27 1.32 31.91
C ASN A 125 16.46 0.92 32.80
N VAL A 126 16.24 0.79 34.11
CA VAL A 126 17.24 0.28 35.05
C VAL A 126 17.56 -1.17 34.74
N ARG A 127 18.81 -1.45 34.45
CA ARG A 127 19.23 -2.79 34.04
C ARG A 127 20.63 -3.13 34.56
N VAL A 128 20.88 -4.42 34.72
CA VAL A 128 22.18 -4.98 35.12
C VAL A 128 22.71 -5.81 33.94
N GLY A 129 23.81 -5.42 33.33
CA GLY A 129 24.33 -6.04 32.10
C GLY A 129 25.12 -7.34 32.33
N ILE A 130 24.84 -8.07 33.39
CA ILE A 130 25.53 -9.34 33.73
C ILE A 130 24.90 -10.47 32.90
N GLN A 131 25.76 -11.21 32.20
CA GLN A 131 25.43 -12.46 31.53
C GLN A 131 26.17 -13.61 32.21
N THR A 132 25.47 -14.71 32.46
CA THR A 132 26.02 -15.88 33.15
C THR A 132 26.91 -16.73 32.24
N LYS A 133 26.75 -16.64 30.94
CA LYS A 133 27.52 -17.34 29.91
C LYS A 133 27.89 -16.41 28.74
N ASN A 134 28.75 -16.88 27.86
CA ASN A 134 29.18 -16.12 26.69
C ASN A 134 28.04 -15.84 25.65
N HIS A 135 26.86 -16.38 25.87
CA HIS A 135 25.67 -16.16 25.06
C HIS A 135 24.46 -15.90 25.98
N PRO A 136 23.49 -15.11 25.56
CA PRO A 136 22.32 -14.76 26.36
C PRO A 136 21.51 -15.99 26.78
N MET A 137 21.33 -16.16 28.10
CA MET A 137 20.46 -17.19 28.66
C MET A 137 19.15 -16.59 29.13
N PRO A 138 18.03 -17.36 29.15
CA PRO A 138 16.71 -16.81 29.50
C PRO A 138 16.64 -16.25 30.93
N TYR A 139 17.51 -16.71 31.85
CA TYR A 139 17.57 -16.27 33.24
C TYR A 139 18.58 -15.17 33.51
N ASP A 140 19.25 -14.64 32.49
CA ASP A 140 20.28 -13.61 32.70
C ASP A 140 19.67 -12.29 33.20
N PRO A 141 20.26 -11.63 34.20
CA PRO A 141 19.80 -10.31 34.64
C PRO A 141 19.79 -9.26 33.54
N ALA A 142 20.66 -9.38 32.54
CA ALA A 142 20.73 -8.48 31.39
C ALA A 142 19.47 -8.46 30.55
N ASN A 143 18.62 -9.48 30.65
CA ASN A 143 17.35 -9.55 29.93
C ASN A 143 16.23 -8.70 30.57
N PHE A 144 16.43 -8.30 31.85
CA PHE A 144 15.42 -7.56 32.59
C PHE A 144 15.77 -6.07 32.62
N SER A 145 14.76 -5.24 32.48
CA SER A 145 14.85 -3.82 32.76
C SER A 145 13.64 -3.36 33.57
N PHE A 146 13.88 -2.50 34.54
CA PHE A 146 12.84 -1.94 35.38
C PHE A 146 12.72 -0.45 35.13
N SER A 147 11.50 0.05 35.13
CA SER A 147 11.20 1.49 35.04
C SER A 147 10.16 1.86 36.09
N TYR A 148 10.37 2.97 36.74
CA TYR A 148 9.41 3.54 37.68
C TYR A 148 9.32 5.04 37.49
N SER A 149 8.13 5.60 37.47
CA SER A 149 7.89 7.03 37.45
C SER A 149 6.75 7.42 38.38
N HIS A 150 6.90 8.57 38.97
CA HIS A 150 5.86 9.23 39.76
C HIS A 150 5.80 10.70 39.38
N SER A 151 4.63 11.20 39.06
CA SER A 151 4.33 12.59 38.80
C SER A 151 3.27 13.05 39.81
N HIS A 152 3.57 14.10 40.50
CA HIS A 152 2.63 14.76 41.42
C HIS A 152 2.46 16.21 41.03
N SER A 153 1.23 16.66 40.88
CA SER A 153 0.89 18.07 40.63
C SER A 153 -0.13 18.54 41.66
N HIS A 154 0.20 19.61 42.33
CA HIS A 154 -0.66 20.27 43.31
C HIS A 154 -0.92 21.70 42.86
N THR A 155 -2.20 22.04 42.68
CA THR A 155 -2.63 23.38 42.29
C THR A 155 -3.60 23.93 43.33
N SER A 156 -3.43 25.19 43.71
CA SER A 156 -4.37 25.91 44.55
C SER A 156 -4.56 27.34 44.04
N GLY A 157 -5.72 27.90 44.25
CA GLY A 157 -6.03 29.22 43.73
C GLY A 157 -7.40 29.74 44.19
N GLU A 158 -7.93 30.65 43.46
CA GLU A 158 -9.18 31.36 43.77
C GLU A 158 -10.36 30.41 43.91
N THR A 159 -10.69 29.72 42.83
CA THR A 159 -11.84 28.76 42.81
C THR A 159 -11.48 27.39 43.35
N THR A 160 -10.20 27.07 43.42
CA THR A 160 -9.65 25.75 43.74
C THR A 160 -8.99 25.79 45.11
N VAL A 161 -9.53 25.03 46.06
CA VAL A 161 -8.86 24.85 47.35
C VAL A 161 -7.60 24.03 47.18
N TYR A 162 -7.75 22.89 46.52
CA TYR A 162 -6.65 22.08 46.02
C TYR A 162 -7.09 21.21 44.83
N GLU A 163 -6.20 21.03 43.94
CA GLU A 163 -6.28 20.07 42.85
C GLU A 163 -5.01 19.23 42.90
N ASN A 164 -5.17 17.98 43.19
CA ASN A 164 -4.08 17.01 43.26
C ASN A 164 -4.20 16.02 42.13
N GLU A 165 -3.12 15.82 41.41
CA GLU A 165 -3.01 14.80 40.39
C GLU A 165 -1.73 13.99 40.65
N ASP A 166 -1.93 12.72 40.90
CA ASP A 166 -0.88 11.74 41.12
C ASP A 166 -0.89 10.65 40.05
N ASN A 167 0.21 10.47 39.39
CA ASN A 167 0.39 9.45 38.36
C ASN A 167 1.60 8.57 38.73
N TRP A 168 1.34 7.30 38.95
CA TRP A 168 2.38 6.29 39.18
C TRP A 168 2.43 5.32 38.03
N ARG A 169 3.63 4.96 37.63
CA ARG A 169 3.87 3.96 36.60
C ARG A 169 5.06 3.09 37.02
N GLY A 170 4.84 1.80 37.05
CA GLY A 170 5.89 0.80 37.29
C GLY A 170 5.89 -0.21 36.14
N ALA A 171 7.01 -0.43 35.50
CA ALA A 171 7.13 -1.38 34.40
C ALA A 171 8.34 -2.29 34.58
N LEU A 172 8.14 -3.57 34.31
CA LEU A 172 9.18 -4.58 34.21
C LEU A 172 9.17 -5.16 32.80
N ASN A 173 10.27 -4.96 32.08
CA ASN A 173 10.46 -5.47 30.76
C ASN A 173 11.44 -6.63 30.76
N TYR A 174 11.09 -7.71 30.09
CA TYR A 174 11.94 -8.85 29.82
C TYR A 174 12.15 -8.98 28.33
N ASN A 175 13.39 -9.04 27.87
CA ASN A 175 13.72 -9.21 26.46
C ASN A 175 14.88 -10.20 26.32
N TRP A 176 14.59 -11.35 25.75
CA TRP A 176 15.57 -12.38 25.52
C TRP A 176 15.77 -12.62 24.03
N THR A 177 16.98 -12.45 23.56
CA THR A 177 17.43 -12.67 22.19
C THR A 177 18.52 -13.74 22.17
N PRO A 178 18.16 -15.03 22.11
CA PRO A 178 19.14 -16.10 22.11
C PRO A 178 19.98 -16.12 20.84
N VAL A 179 21.23 -16.48 20.98
CA VAL A 179 22.08 -16.83 19.84
C VAL A 179 21.77 -18.27 19.47
N TYR A 180 21.24 -18.48 18.30
CA TYR A 180 20.86 -19.80 17.82
C TYR A 180 21.65 -20.19 16.58
N LYS A 181 21.86 -21.48 16.41
CA LYS A 181 22.42 -22.10 15.22
C LYS A 181 21.39 -23.02 14.63
N SER A 182 21.01 -22.76 13.36
CA SER A 182 20.06 -23.63 12.66
C SER A 182 20.57 -25.07 12.62
N TRP A 183 19.72 -25.98 13.01
CA TRP A 183 19.98 -27.42 12.85
C TRP A 183 19.66 -27.81 11.43
N GLU A 184 20.69 -28.26 10.69
CA GLU A 184 20.61 -28.67 9.28
C GLU A 184 20.80 -30.19 9.14
N PRO A 185 19.75 -31.03 9.38
CA PRO A 185 19.89 -32.47 9.46
C PRO A 185 20.38 -33.09 8.14
N PHE A 186 19.88 -32.60 7.03
CA PHE A 186 20.14 -33.19 5.72
C PHE A 186 21.45 -32.74 5.07
N LYS A 187 22.07 -31.68 5.55
CA LYS A 187 23.34 -31.14 5.00
C LYS A 187 24.48 -32.14 5.06
N ARG A 188 24.55 -32.93 6.14
CA ARG A 188 25.56 -33.96 6.35
C ARG A 188 25.18 -35.30 5.71
N LEU A 189 23.89 -35.62 5.63
CA LEU A 189 23.37 -36.85 5.08
C LEU A 189 23.43 -36.91 3.56
N ILE A 190 23.13 -35.78 2.89
CA ILE A 190 23.06 -35.74 1.42
C ILE A 190 24.39 -35.22 0.86
N LYS A 191 25.27 -36.13 0.48
CA LYS A 191 26.58 -35.84 -0.15
C LYS A 191 26.46 -35.55 -1.65
N SER A 192 25.30 -35.78 -2.28
CA SER A 192 25.09 -35.58 -3.71
C SER A 192 25.28 -34.10 -4.07
N ARG A 193 25.99 -33.79 -5.18
CA ARG A 193 26.16 -32.43 -5.72
C ARG A 193 24.99 -32.00 -6.59
N SER A 194 23.95 -32.79 -6.75
CA SER A 194 22.79 -32.47 -7.57
C SER A 194 22.00 -31.29 -6.97
N LYS A 195 21.66 -30.34 -7.82
CA LYS A 195 20.85 -29.16 -7.45
C LYS A 195 19.43 -29.49 -6.97
N TRP A 196 18.93 -30.69 -7.33
CA TRP A 196 17.59 -31.14 -6.90
C TRP A 196 17.49 -31.35 -5.38
N PHE A 197 18.62 -31.69 -4.74
CA PHE A 197 18.65 -31.86 -3.30
C PHE A 197 19.01 -30.58 -2.52
N GLU A 198 19.14 -29.43 -3.21
CA GLU A 198 19.53 -28.17 -2.58
C GLU A 198 18.48 -27.70 -1.56
N ILE A 199 17.19 -27.90 -1.86
CA ILE A 199 16.08 -27.62 -0.96
C ILE A 199 16.24 -28.37 0.37
N LEU A 200 16.52 -29.67 0.31
CA LEU A 200 16.69 -30.49 1.50
C LEU A 200 17.98 -30.13 2.26
N LYS A 201 19.06 -29.86 1.56
CA LYS A 201 20.32 -29.43 2.20
C LYS A 201 20.24 -28.13 2.92
N ARG A 202 19.45 -27.17 2.38
CA ARG A 202 19.23 -25.85 2.97
C ARG A 202 18.11 -25.81 4.00
N PHE A 203 17.39 -26.95 4.16
CA PHE A 203 16.41 -27.04 5.22
C PHE A 203 17.08 -26.92 6.57
N GLY A 204 16.72 -25.93 7.33
CA GLY A 204 17.22 -25.68 8.68
C GLY A 204 16.07 -25.45 9.63
N LEU A 205 16.10 -26.12 10.76
CA LEU A 205 15.13 -25.97 11.84
C LEU A 205 15.78 -25.17 12.99
N ASN A 206 15.10 -24.16 13.47
CA ASN A 206 15.51 -23.37 14.62
C ASN A 206 14.70 -23.80 15.84
N TRP A 207 15.35 -24.38 16.82
CA TRP A 207 14.72 -24.82 18.07
C TRP A 207 14.43 -23.67 19.04
N LEU A 208 15.18 -22.56 18.93
CA LEU A 208 15.03 -21.40 19.78
C LEU A 208 14.39 -20.25 18.99
N PRO A 209 13.54 -19.45 19.64
CA PRO A 209 12.99 -18.25 19.03
C PRO A 209 14.08 -17.19 18.82
N GLN A 210 13.86 -16.26 17.93
CA GLN A 210 14.73 -15.10 17.72
C GLN A 210 14.60 -14.07 18.82
N ASN A 211 13.39 -13.89 19.32
CA ASN A 211 13.10 -12.92 20.37
C ASN A 211 11.90 -13.39 21.21
N VAL A 212 12.02 -13.25 22.51
CA VAL A 212 10.91 -13.38 23.47
C VAL A 212 10.88 -12.12 24.30
N THR A 213 9.79 -11.42 24.27
CA THR A 213 9.58 -10.18 25.01
C THR A 213 8.35 -10.34 25.91
N PHE A 214 8.52 -9.97 27.16
CA PHE A 214 7.41 -9.87 28.12
C PHE A 214 7.51 -8.51 28.79
N ASN A 215 6.44 -7.74 28.75
CA ASN A 215 6.33 -6.44 29.39
C ASN A 215 5.15 -6.47 30.36
N THR A 216 5.37 -6.06 31.58
CA THR A 216 4.31 -5.89 32.58
C THR A 216 4.40 -4.50 33.15
N GLU A 217 3.31 -3.79 33.13
CA GLU A 217 3.21 -2.40 33.51
C GLU A 217 1.98 -2.15 34.37
N MET A 218 2.19 -1.51 35.53
CA MET A 218 1.13 -1.00 36.37
C MET A 218 1.09 0.52 36.26
N VAL A 219 -0.07 1.05 35.99
CA VAL A 219 -0.35 2.50 35.89
C VAL A 219 -1.48 2.85 36.82
N ARG A 220 -1.23 3.75 37.74
CA ARG A 220 -2.27 4.28 38.61
C ARG A 220 -2.33 5.78 38.48
N ASN A 221 -3.51 6.31 38.18
CA ASN A 221 -3.82 7.72 38.12
C ASN A 221 -4.85 8.05 39.20
N TYR A 222 -4.56 9.05 39.98
CA TYR A 222 -5.47 9.57 40.97
C TYR A 222 -5.62 11.08 40.82
N TYR A 223 -6.83 11.54 40.75
CA TYR A 223 -7.17 12.96 40.62
C TYR A 223 -8.16 13.35 41.70
N GLU A 224 -7.94 14.48 42.31
CA GLU A 224 -8.79 14.99 43.37
C GLU A 224 -8.89 16.51 43.24
N LEU A 225 -10.12 17.01 43.23
CA LEU A 225 -10.38 18.44 43.12
C LEU A 225 -11.40 18.86 44.20
N GLN A 226 -10.99 19.82 45.01
CA GLN A 226 -11.85 20.50 45.96
C GLN A 226 -12.02 21.96 45.52
N GLU A 227 -13.25 22.33 45.19
CA GLU A 227 -13.59 23.69 44.80
C GLU A 227 -14.26 24.46 45.89
N ARG A 228 -14.09 25.79 45.82
CA ARG A 228 -14.82 26.73 46.70
C ARG A 228 -16.12 27.14 46.02
N ASP A 229 -17.15 27.31 46.82
CA ASP A 229 -18.40 27.97 46.41
C ASP A 229 -18.22 29.50 46.55
N MET A 230 -17.99 30.19 45.43
CA MET A 230 -17.75 31.62 45.39
C MET A 230 -19.04 32.46 45.48
N GLU A 231 -20.19 31.80 45.32
CA GLU A 231 -21.52 32.49 45.38
C GLU A 231 -22.11 32.47 46.79
N SER A 232 -21.68 31.59 47.66
CA SER A 232 -22.18 31.53 49.02
C SER A 232 -21.41 32.43 49.97
N THR A 233 -22.16 33.11 50.86
CA THR A 233 -21.60 34.03 51.89
C THR A 233 -20.84 33.29 53.02
N GLU A 234 -20.93 31.96 53.09
CA GLU A 234 -20.38 31.12 54.17
C GLU A 234 -19.06 30.39 53.85
N ASN A 235 -18.35 30.73 52.73
CA ASN A 235 -17.15 29.99 52.30
C ASN A 235 -17.37 28.46 52.27
N SER A 236 -18.51 28.03 51.80
CA SER A 236 -18.83 26.61 51.67
C SER A 236 -17.97 25.94 50.58
N LEU A 237 -17.70 24.68 50.80
CA LEU A 237 -16.95 23.87 49.82
C LEU A 237 -17.96 23.10 48.97
N LEU A 238 -17.69 23.04 47.65
CA LEU A 238 -18.44 22.16 46.75
C LEU A 238 -18.08 20.70 47.03
N PRO A 239 -18.92 19.73 46.62
CA PRO A 239 -18.62 18.33 46.82
C PRO A 239 -17.27 17.98 46.20
N LEU A 240 -16.52 17.12 46.91
CA LEU A 240 -15.22 16.66 46.44
C LEU A 240 -15.37 15.85 45.13
N THR A 241 -14.66 16.27 44.10
CA THR A 241 -14.54 15.54 42.85
C THR A 241 -13.26 14.72 42.84
N PHE A 242 -13.36 13.44 42.58
CA PHE A 242 -12.21 12.58 42.47
C PHE A 242 -12.39 11.54 41.35
N SER A 243 -11.29 11.10 40.81
CA SER A 243 -11.22 10.04 39.81
C SER A 243 -10.01 9.18 40.09
N GLU A 244 -10.22 7.89 40.01
CA GLU A 244 -9.17 6.91 40.24
C GLU A 244 -9.22 5.83 39.18
N GLN A 245 -8.04 5.47 38.70
CA GLN A 245 -7.87 4.41 37.73
C GLN A 245 -6.58 3.65 38.04
N PHE A 246 -6.70 2.36 38.18
CA PHE A 246 -5.54 1.50 38.38
C PHE A 246 -5.55 0.37 37.37
N LEU A 247 -4.58 0.39 36.43
CA LEU A 247 -4.47 -0.55 35.33
C LEU A 247 -3.24 -1.41 35.50
N TRP A 248 -3.35 -2.65 35.08
CA TRP A 248 -2.25 -3.57 34.95
C TRP A 248 -2.21 -4.14 33.54
N ASN A 249 -1.26 -3.69 32.77
CA ASN A 249 -1.05 -4.09 31.39
C ASN A 249 0.02 -5.19 31.33
N ARG A 250 -0.22 -6.21 30.51
CA ARG A 250 0.71 -7.32 30.30
C ARG A 250 0.80 -7.60 28.81
N ASP A 251 1.99 -7.47 28.28
CA ASP A 251 2.26 -7.68 26.85
C ASP A 251 3.25 -8.82 26.70
N PHE A 252 2.98 -9.68 25.75
CA PHE A 252 3.86 -10.77 25.36
C PHE A 252 4.11 -10.73 23.86
N ALA A 253 5.35 -10.89 23.45
CA ALA A 253 5.70 -11.00 22.03
C ALA A 253 6.72 -12.12 21.82
N LEU A 254 6.47 -12.91 20.79
CA LEU A 254 7.33 -14.01 20.36
C LEU A 254 7.59 -13.90 18.87
N ARG A 255 8.85 -13.82 18.50
CA ARG A 255 9.28 -13.98 17.11
C ARG A 255 10.06 -15.28 16.97
N TRP A 256 9.60 -16.15 16.09
CA TRP A 256 10.22 -17.44 15.87
C TRP A 256 10.31 -17.77 14.37
N ASP A 257 11.52 -17.81 13.88
CA ASP A 257 11.81 -18.29 12.54
C ASP A 257 12.01 -19.81 12.61
N LEU A 258 10.92 -20.57 12.56
CA LEU A 258 10.91 -22.03 12.67
C LEU A 258 11.85 -22.69 11.67
N THR A 259 11.82 -22.19 10.43
CA THR A 259 12.76 -22.56 9.38
C THR A 259 13.28 -21.30 8.69
N ARG A 260 14.20 -21.42 7.76
CA ARG A 260 14.68 -20.28 6.97
C ARG A 260 13.59 -19.53 6.19
N ASN A 261 12.49 -20.22 5.88
CA ASN A 261 11.43 -19.70 5.02
C ASN A 261 10.09 -19.61 5.73
N LEU A 262 10.00 -20.06 6.97
CA LEU A 262 8.78 -20.03 7.77
C LEU A 262 9.01 -19.20 9.02
N HIS A 263 8.38 -18.05 9.05
CA HIS A 263 8.48 -17.05 10.11
C HIS A 263 7.16 -16.94 10.85
N MET A 264 7.23 -16.98 12.16
CA MET A 264 6.09 -16.85 13.04
C MET A 264 6.30 -15.66 13.97
N ASN A 265 5.28 -14.81 14.07
CA ASN A 265 5.18 -13.72 15.02
C ASN A 265 3.89 -13.89 15.81
N PHE A 266 4.01 -13.81 17.12
CA PHE A 266 2.89 -13.83 18.03
C PHE A 266 3.00 -12.65 18.98
N GLN A 267 1.92 -11.93 19.18
CA GLN A 267 1.81 -10.82 20.12
C GLN A 267 0.50 -10.93 20.87
N SER A 268 0.51 -10.69 22.15
CA SER A 268 -0.69 -10.59 22.97
C SER A 268 -0.56 -9.44 23.96
N ALA A 269 -1.66 -8.76 24.22
CA ALA A 269 -1.77 -7.70 25.20
C ALA A 269 -3.03 -7.93 26.04
N THR A 270 -2.88 -7.87 27.36
CA THR A 270 -3.96 -7.91 28.31
C THR A 270 -3.98 -6.62 29.09
N HIS A 271 -5.08 -5.89 29.08
CA HIS A 271 -5.32 -4.77 29.95
C HIS A 271 -6.28 -5.21 31.06
N ALA A 272 -5.85 -5.09 32.29
CA ALA A 272 -6.64 -5.45 33.45
C ALA A 272 -6.80 -4.25 34.38
N GLU A 273 -7.93 -4.17 35.03
CA GLU A 273 -8.19 -3.19 36.05
C GLU A 273 -7.93 -3.82 37.43
N ILE A 274 -7.23 -3.09 38.28
CA ILE A 274 -7.14 -3.41 39.70
C ILE A 274 -8.27 -2.68 40.39
N GLU A 275 -9.19 -3.41 40.98
CA GLU A 275 -10.39 -2.85 41.57
C GLU A 275 -10.04 -2.05 42.84
N GLU A 276 -10.50 -0.82 42.87
CA GLU A 276 -10.41 0.11 43.99
C GLU A 276 -11.83 0.47 44.46
N PRO A 277 -12.06 0.53 45.77
CA PRO A 277 -13.31 1.07 46.26
C PRO A 277 -13.48 2.53 45.82
N TYR A 278 -14.64 2.89 45.33
CA TYR A 278 -14.93 4.27 44.88
C TYR A 278 -15.12 5.19 46.09
N THR A 279 -14.05 5.52 46.80
CA THR A 279 -14.04 6.41 47.98
C THR A 279 -12.77 7.24 47.96
N PRO A 280 -12.80 8.52 48.39
CA PRO A 280 -11.61 9.32 48.59
C PRO A 280 -10.67 8.63 49.61
N ILE A 281 -9.38 8.56 49.25
CA ILE A 281 -8.37 7.86 50.03
C ILE A 281 -7.55 8.92 50.78
N ASN A 282 -8.00 9.25 51.99
CA ASN A 282 -7.21 10.06 52.91
C ASN A 282 -6.92 9.25 54.16
N LYS A 283 -5.64 8.85 54.29
CA LYS A 283 -5.14 8.03 55.39
C LYS A 283 -5.31 8.68 56.76
N ASP A 284 -5.17 10.00 56.79
CA ASP A 284 -5.17 10.75 58.08
C ASP A 284 -6.60 11.02 58.54
N LEU A 285 -7.54 11.14 57.61
CA LEU A 285 -8.98 11.39 57.91
C LEU A 285 -9.79 10.11 58.05
N TYR A 286 -9.47 9.04 57.29
CA TYR A 286 -10.25 7.84 57.16
C TYR A 286 -9.35 6.59 57.15
N ALA A 287 -8.74 6.23 58.29
CA ALA A 287 -7.81 5.12 58.40
C ALA A 287 -8.45 3.76 58.05
N ASP A 288 -9.70 3.54 58.42
CA ASP A 288 -10.49 2.34 58.13
C ASP A 288 -10.75 2.16 56.62
N ARG A 289 -11.09 3.21 55.91
CA ARG A 289 -11.28 3.20 54.45
C ARG A 289 -9.96 2.94 53.72
N TYR A 290 -8.90 3.48 54.22
CA TYR A 290 -7.55 3.22 53.65
C TYR A 290 -7.17 1.76 53.79
N GLN A 291 -7.46 1.12 54.92
CA GLN A 291 -7.19 -0.30 55.12
C GLN A 291 -8.07 -1.16 54.20
N ALA A 292 -9.36 -0.85 54.06
CA ALA A 292 -10.26 -1.52 53.13
C ALA A 292 -9.83 -1.39 51.66
N TRP A 293 -9.32 -0.21 51.26
CA TRP A 293 -8.73 0.02 49.93
C TRP A 293 -7.53 -0.87 49.74
N LYS A 294 -6.61 -0.90 50.73
CA LYS A 294 -5.39 -1.72 50.65
C LYS A 294 -5.71 -3.21 50.52
N ASP A 295 -6.68 -3.71 51.25
CA ASP A 295 -7.06 -5.10 51.19
C ASP A 295 -7.74 -5.47 49.86
N SER A 296 -8.56 -4.59 49.32
CA SER A 296 -9.18 -4.74 48.00
C SER A 296 -8.14 -4.77 46.88
N VAL A 297 -7.24 -3.80 46.90
CA VAL A 297 -6.16 -3.72 45.89
C VAL A 297 -5.25 -4.94 45.93
N TRP A 298 -4.84 -5.41 47.15
CA TRP A 298 -4.03 -6.60 47.26
C TRP A 298 -4.74 -7.87 46.79
N THR A 299 -6.02 -7.97 47.08
CA THR A 299 -6.86 -9.09 46.61
C THR A 299 -6.94 -9.10 45.10
N SER A 300 -7.18 -7.95 44.50
CA SER A 300 -7.22 -7.79 43.03
C SER A 300 -5.87 -8.13 42.39
N ILE A 301 -4.76 -7.66 42.98
CA ILE A 301 -3.39 -7.96 42.48
C ILE A 301 -3.09 -9.48 42.53
N LYS A 302 -3.50 -10.16 43.61
CA LYS A 302 -3.31 -11.61 43.73
C LYS A 302 -4.06 -12.41 42.66
N HIS A 303 -5.15 -11.88 42.14
CA HIS A 303 -5.98 -12.46 41.09
C HIS A 303 -5.65 -11.90 39.70
N PHE A 304 -4.54 -11.17 39.54
CA PHE A 304 -4.10 -10.54 38.27
C PHE A 304 -5.05 -9.46 37.73
N GLY A 305 -5.88 -8.87 38.59
CA GLY A 305 -6.87 -7.87 38.21
C GLY A 305 -8.06 -8.45 37.44
N THR A 306 -9.01 -7.58 37.14
CA THR A 306 -10.19 -7.91 36.32
C THR A 306 -9.89 -7.49 34.88
N PRO A 307 -9.89 -8.40 33.91
CA PRO A 307 -9.59 -8.05 32.52
C PRO A 307 -10.58 -7.01 31.97
N LEU A 308 -10.06 -6.00 31.28
CA LEU A 308 -10.84 -5.02 30.50
C LEU A 308 -10.92 -5.43 29.02
N ASP A 309 -9.78 -5.75 28.48
CA ASP A 309 -9.63 -6.24 27.12
C ASP A 309 -8.44 -7.17 26.99
N TYR A 310 -8.49 -7.99 25.97
CA TYR A 310 -7.41 -8.84 25.52
C TYR A 310 -7.31 -8.73 24.02
N GLN A 311 -6.10 -8.61 23.51
CA GLN A 311 -5.82 -8.55 22.09
C GLN A 311 -4.67 -9.50 21.76
N GLN A 312 -4.84 -10.26 20.69
CA GLN A 312 -3.83 -11.19 20.19
C GLN A 312 -3.67 -11.04 18.69
N ASN A 313 -2.44 -11.03 18.23
CA ASN A 313 -2.10 -11.03 16.81
C ASN A 313 -1.11 -12.17 16.53
N PHE A 314 -1.43 -12.97 15.55
CA PHE A 314 -0.62 -14.07 15.07
C PHE A 314 -0.34 -13.90 13.58
N THR A 315 0.91 -14.02 13.18
CA THR A 315 1.31 -13.95 11.77
C THR A 315 2.22 -15.10 11.45
N LEU A 316 1.90 -15.85 10.40
CA LEU A 316 2.70 -16.93 9.87
C LEU A 316 3.01 -16.62 8.41
N SER A 317 4.29 -16.40 8.10
CA SER A 317 4.76 -16.11 6.74
C SER A 317 5.59 -17.27 6.22
N TYR A 318 5.21 -17.80 5.08
CA TYR A 318 5.92 -18.89 4.43
C TYR A 318 6.29 -18.51 3.00
N GLN A 319 7.58 -18.51 2.73
CA GLN A 319 8.10 -18.34 1.38
C GLN A 319 8.52 -19.69 0.82
N LEU A 320 7.84 -20.15 -0.22
CA LEU A 320 8.17 -21.42 -0.85
C LEU A 320 9.53 -21.32 -1.54
N PRO A 321 10.51 -22.16 -1.19
CA PRO A 321 11.86 -22.10 -1.73
C PRO A 321 11.96 -22.75 -3.12
N LEU A 322 11.03 -22.46 -4.02
CA LEU A 322 10.97 -23.01 -5.37
C LEU A 322 12.18 -22.60 -6.22
N ASN A 323 12.74 -21.45 -5.94
CA ASN A 323 13.94 -20.92 -6.59
C ASN A 323 15.20 -21.80 -6.40
N LEU A 324 15.20 -22.69 -5.43
CA LEU A 324 16.27 -23.67 -5.22
C LEU A 324 16.18 -24.90 -6.12
N LEU A 325 15.01 -25.14 -6.72
CA LEU A 325 14.82 -26.20 -7.70
C LEU A 325 15.24 -25.73 -9.09
N PRO A 326 16.02 -26.54 -9.84
CA PRO A 326 16.59 -26.10 -11.12
C PRO A 326 15.58 -25.72 -12.20
N ILE A 327 14.36 -26.27 -12.12
CA ILE A 327 13.30 -26.04 -13.12
C ILE A 327 12.31 -24.96 -12.65
N PHE A 328 12.25 -24.64 -11.36
CA PHE A 328 11.25 -23.76 -10.76
C PHE A 328 11.80 -22.41 -10.26
N ASP A 329 13.02 -22.06 -10.64
CA ASP A 329 13.66 -20.79 -10.27
C ASP A 329 12.96 -19.55 -10.83
N TRP A 330 12.03 -19.73 -11.77
CA TRP A 330 11.19 -18.69 -12.37
C TRP A 330 9.89 -18.46 -11.61
N VAL A 331 9.58 -19.30 -10.61
CA VAL A 331 8.37 -19.20 -9.78
C VAL A 331 8.76 -18.72 -8.38
N ASN A 332 8.16 -17.64 -7.92
CA ASN A 332 8.18 -17.22 -6.52
C ASN A 332 6.76 -17.32 -5.99
N ALA A 333 6.60 -17.98 -4.86
CA ALA A 333 5.31 -18.08 -4.19
C ALA A 333 5.51 -17.85 -2.70
N ASP A 334 4.66 -17.02 -2.12
CA ASP A 334 4.59 -16.77 -0.68
C ASP A 334 3.15 -16.90 -0.19
N ALA A 335 3.01 -17.33 1.03
CA ALA A 335 1.75 -17.40 1.72
C ALA A 335 1.89 -16.74 3.09
N ASN A 336 1.00 -15.80 3.39
CA ASN A 336 0.92 -15.11 4.65
C ASN A 336 -0.44 -15.40 5.29
N TYR A 337 -0.40 -15.95 6.48
CA TYR A 337 -1.57 -16.14 7.31
C TYR A 337 -1.50 -15.21 8.50
N THR A 338 -2.53 -14.40 8.69
CA THR A 338 -2.68 -13.52 9.86
C THR A 338 -3.97 -13.86 10.57
N ALA A 339 -3.90 -13.92 11.89
CA ALA A 339 -5.07 -14.09 12.73
C ALA A 339 -5.01 -13.10 13.87
N SER A 340 -6.13 -12.50 14.20
CA SER A 340 -6.28 -11.65 15.38
C SER A 340 -7.50 -12.10 16.19
N TYR A 341 -7.34 -12.05 17.49
CA TYR A 341 -8.40 -12.30 18.44
C TYR A 341 -8.46 -11.15 19.42
N THR A 342 -9.65 -10.65 19.65
CA THR A 342 -9.92 -9.65 20.71
C THR A 342 -11.06 -10.10 21.59
N TRP A 343 -10.92 -9.83 22.88
CA TRP A 343 -11.96 -9.95 23.87
C TRP A 343 -12.10 -8.60 24.56
N VAL A 344 -13.31 -8.10 24.69
CA VAL A 344 -13.63 -6.82 25.34
C VAL A 344 -14.70 -7.05 26.38
N ARG A 345 -14.47 -6.57 27.59
CA ARG A 345 -15.42 -6.64 28.67
C ARG A 345 -16.70 -5.88 28.31
N GLY A 346 -17.84 -6.51 28.49
CA GLY A 346 -19.14 -5.89 28.29
C GLY A 346 -19.52 -4.94 29.42
N THR A 347 -20.43 -4.06 29.12
CA THR A 347 -21.03 -3.17 30.08
C THR A 347 -22.14 -3.88 30.91
N SER A 348 -22.34 -3.43 32.12
CA SER A 348 -23.51 -3.82 32.94
C SER A 348 -24.50 -2.68 32.94
N LEU A 349 -25.78 -3.02 32.90
CA LEU A 349 -26.86 -2.06 33.06
C LEU A 349 -26.93 -1.59 34.52
N ASP A 350 -27.59 -0.45 34.76
CA ASP A 350 -27.75 0.13 36.10
C ASP A 350 -28.41 -0.82 37.11
N ASN A 351 -29.17 -1.79 36.62
CA ASN A 351 -29.78 -2.84 37.44
C ASN A 351 -28.85 -4.03 37.75
N GLY A 352 -27.56 -3.94 37.36
CA GLY A 352 -26.58 -5.00 37.57
C GLY A 352 -26.61 -6.12 36.54
N THR A 353 -27.48 -6.06 35.52
CA THR A 353 -27.53 -7.08 34.46
C THR A 353 -26.36 -6.92 33.51
N SER A 354 -25.49 -7.93 33.39
CA SER A 354 -24.39 -7.95 32.41
C SER A 354 -24.92 -8.20 31.01
N LEU A 355 -24.46 -7.43 30.05
CA LEU A 355 -24.73 -7.62 28.63
C LEU A 355 -23.79 -8.66 27.96
N GLY A 356 -22.90 -9.27 28.75
CA GLY A 356 -21.89 -10.18 28.24
C GLY A 356 -20.74 -9.45 27.53
N ASN A 357 -19.68 -10.16 27.29
CA ASN A 357 -18.48 -9.64 26.63
C ASN A 357 -18.60 -9.77 25.11
N THR A 358 -17.73 -9.11 24.39
CA THR A 358 -17.67 -9.24 22.94
C THR A 358 -16.33 -9.88 22.55
N ILE A 359 -16.39 -10.93 21.76
CA ILE A 359 -15.21 -11.56 21.18
C ILE A 359 -15.21 -11.37 19.68
N THR A 360 -14.02 -11.12 19.12
CA THR A 360 -13.85 -10.94 17.69
C THR A 360 -12.66 -11.78 17.21
N SER A 361 -12.85 -12.54 16.16
CA SER A 361 -11.78 -13.27 15.50
C SER A 361 -11.69 -12.84 14.03
N ASN A 362 -10.50 -12.52 13.58
CA ASN A 362 -10.23 -12.19 12.19
C ASN A 362 -9.12 -13.08 11.68
N ARG A 363 -9.26 -13.55 10.46
CA ARG A 363 -8.16 -14.20 9.72
C ARG A 363 -8.02 -13.60 8.34
N ALA A 364 -6.80 -13.59 7.82
CA ALA A 364 -6.53 -13.28 6.43
C ALA A 364 -5.46 -14.24 5.91
N LEU A 365 -5.79 -14.96 4.86
CA LEU A 365 -4.86 -15.78 4.09
C LEU A 365 -4.55 -15.03 2.79
N ASN A 366 -3.29 -14.66 2.60
CA ASN A 366 -2.80 -14.05 1.37
C ASN A 366 -1.82 -15.00 0.69
N ILE A 367 -2.10 -15.36 -0.54
CA ILE A 367 -1.23 -16.20 -1.37
C ILE A 367 -0.83 -15.36 -2.58
N ASN A 368 0.46 -15.12 -2.73
CA ASN A 368 1.01 -14.40 -3.86
C ASN A 368 1.94 -15.32 -4.64
N SER A 369 1.75 -15.38 -5.93
CA SER A 369 2.62 -16.14 -6.83
C SER A 369 3.04 -15.24 -7.97
N THR A 370 4.35 -15.18 -8.23
CA THR A 370 4.92 -14.45 -9.34
C THR A 370 5.70 -15.39 -10.24
N PHE A 371 5.46 -15.27 -11.53
CA PHE A 371 6.02 -16.11 -12.56
C PHE A 371 6.89 -15.27 -13.49
N ASN A 372 8.19 -15.51 -13.50
CA ASN A 372 9.14 -14.85 -14.40
C ASN A 372 9.48 -15.77 -15.56
N PHE A 373 8.68 -15.71 -16.62
CA PHE A 373 8.86 -16.56 -17.81
C PHE A 373 10.17 -16.30 -18.54
N GLU A 374 10.77 -15.13 -18.40
CA GLU A 374 12.07 -14.85 -19.01
C GLU A 374 13.15 -15.76 -18.42
N ARG A 375 13.12 -16.02 -17.11
CA ARG A 375 14.02 -17.00 -16.47
C ARG A 375 13.77 -18.41 -17.00
N LEU A 376 12.50 -18.80 -17.12
CA LEU A 376 12.14 -20.11 -17.71
C LEU A 376 12.69 -20.27 -19.11
N TYR A 377 12.54 -19.27 -19.98
CA TYR A 377 13.06 -19.30 -21.34
C TYR A 377 14.57 -19.39 -21.39
N ASN A 378 15.27 -18.80 -20.44
CA ASN A 378 16.72 -18.80 -20.36
C ASN A 378 17.34 -20.17 -20.01
N HIS A 379 16.52 -21.15 -19.54
CA HIS A 379 16.97 -22.54 -19.39
C HIS A 379 17.24 -23.23 -20.72
N ILE A 380 16.58 -22.82 -21.79
CA ILE A 380 16.76 -23.35 -23.13
C ILE A 380 17.77 -22.49 -23.88
N PRO A 381 18.96 -23.00 -24.27
CA PRO A 381 20.01 -22.17 -24.87
C PRO A 381 19.59 -21.43 -26.13
N PHE A 382 18.71 -22.03 -26.95
CA PHE A 382 18.15 -21.37 -28.15
C PHE A 382 17.29 -20.13 -27.77
N LEU A 383 16.40 -20.28 -26.78
CA LEU A 383 15.52 -19.21 -26.31
C LEU A 383 16.31 -18.12 -25.59
N LYS A 384 17.33 -18.48 -24.84
CA LYS A 384 18.26 -17.53 -24.21
C LYS A 384 18.96 -16.65 -25.24
N LYS A 385 19.54 -17.25 -26.28
CA LYS A 385 20.16 -16.52 -27.37
C LYS A 385 19.19 -15.63 -28.13
N THR A 386 17.96 -16.10 -28.27
CA THR A 386 16.88 -15.30 -28.86
C THR A 386 16.59 -14.07 -28.00
N ASN A 387 16.44 -14.21 -26.69
CA ASN A 387 16.26 -13.09 -25.77
C ASN A 387 17.45 -12.12 -25.81
N GLU A 388 18.68 -12.60 -25.75
CA GLU A 388 19.88 -11.78 -25.81
C GLU A 388 19.97 -10.98 -27.13
N ARG A 389 19.55 -11.56 -28.24
CA ARG A 389 19.53 -10.89 -29.53
C ARG A 389 18.52 -9.74 -29.56
N PHE A 390 17.30 -9.97 -29.07
CA PHE A 390 16.25 -8.96 -29.13
C PHE A 390 16.36 -7.91 -28.01
N ASN A 391 17.01 -8.22 -26.88
CA ASN A 391 17.22 -7.30 -25.77
C ASN A 391 18.50 -6.45 -25.90
N ARG A 392 19.42 -6.78 -26.83
CA ARG A 392 20.61 -5.94 -27.07
C ARG A 392 20.19 -4.54 -27.48
N THR A 393 20.36 -3.58 -26.58
CA THR A 393 20.40 -2.16 -26.94
C THR A 393 21.56 -1.94 -27.87
N ARG A 394 21.32 -1.41 -29.07
CA ARG A 394 22.44 -0.86 -29.86
C ARG A 394 23.14 0.15 -28.97
N PRO A 395 24.46 0.04 -28.75
CA PRO A 395 25.17 1.09 -28.05
C PRO A 395 24.88 2.39 -28.81
N THR A 396 24.32 3.36 -28.10
CA THR A 396 24.18 4.73 -28.61
C THR A 396 25.58 5.16 -29.00
N ARG A 397 25.87 5.27 -30.31
CA ARG A 397 27.08 5.91 -30.77
C ARG A 397 27.10 7.30 -30.14
N PRO A 398 28.17 7.69 -29.45
CA PRO A 398 28.27 9.04 -28.93
C PRO A 398 28.00 9.98 -30.11
N LYS A 399 27.12 10.98 -29.89
CA LYS A 399 26.83 12.01 -30.90
C LYS A 399 28.14 12.70 -31.25
N LEU A 400 28.72 12.36 -32.40
CA LEU A 400 29.88 13.03 -32.94
C LEU A 400 29.50 14.50 -33.12
N THR A 401 30.34 15.40 -32.62
CA THR A 401 30.21 16.83 -32.85
C THR A 401 30.22 17.13 -34.35
N ALA A 402 29.70 18.26 -34.76
CA ALA A 402 29.62 18.66 -36.17
C ALA A 402 30.99 18.59 -36.88
N GLU A 403 32.08 18.87 -36.15
CA GLU A 403 33.47 18.77 -36.63
C GLU A 403 33.92 17.32 -36.82
N GLN A 404 33.52 16.44 -35.92
CA GLN A 404 33.86 15.01 -36.05
C GLN A 404 33.07 14.34 -37.19
N LYS A 405 31.82 14.78 -37.45
CA LYS A 405 31.02 14.33 -38.61
C LYS A 405 31.64 14.81 -39.92
N LYS A 406 32.23 16.02 -39.93
CA LYS A 406 32.91 16.56 -41.10
C LYS A 406 34.23 15.82 -41.38
N ALA A 407 34.99 15.54 -40.33
CA ALA A 407 36.23 14.75 -40.42
C ALA A 407 35.95 13.29 -40.86
N GLU A 408 34.87 12.68 -40.44
CA GLU A 408 34.49 11.31 -40.86
C GLU A 408 33.94 11.28 -42.30
N ARG A 409 33.27 12.36 -42.76
CA ARG A 409 32.86 12.52 -44.17
C ARG A 409 34.10 12.74 -45.08
N GLU A 410 35.03 13.58 -44.68
CA GLU A 410 36.27 13.82 -45.43
C GLU A 410 37.16 12.55 -45.51
N LYS A 411 37.17 11.75 -44.43
CA LYS A 411 37.87 10.47 -44.40
C LYS A 411 37.19 9.43 -45.30
N LYS A 412 35.87 9.39 -45.35
CA LYS A 412 35.08 8.53 -46.26
C LYS A 412 35.14 8.97 -47.69
N GLU A 413 35.28 10.27 -47.96
CA GLU A 413 35.52 10.80 -49.32
C GLU A 413 36.93 10.54 -49.80
N LYS A 414 37.93 10.62 -48.93
CA LYS A 414 39.30 10.21 -49.25
C LYS A 414 39.42 8.71 -49.52
N GLU A 415 38.75 7.88 -48.69
CA GLU A 415 38.71 6.43 -48.94
C GLU A 415 37.89 6.06 -50.20
N LYS A 416 36.95 6.88 -50.65
CA LYS A 416 36.20 6.70 -51.91
C LYS A 416 37.02 7.16 -53.10
N LYS A 417 37.89 8.16 -52.99
CA LYS A 417 38.79 8.63 -54.07
C LYS A 417 39.98 7.68 -54.29
N GLU A 418 40.42 6.95 -53.27
CA GLU A 418 41.45 5.92 -53.39
C GLU A 418 40.91 4.58 -53.90
N LYS A 419 39.59 4.38 -53.99
CA LYS A 419 38.94 3.15 -54.50
C LYS A 419 38.23 3.31 -55.85
N GLY A 420 38.67 4.25 -56.63
CA GLY A 420 38.25 4.39 -58.06
C GLY A 420 39.16 3.58 -58.98
N GLN A 421 38.92 2.30 -59.12
CA GLN A 421 39.19 1.34 -60.16
C GLN A 421 39.31 -0.06 -59.60
N ASP A 422 38.17 -0.77 -59.61
CA ASP A 422 38.00 -2.18 -59.94
C ASP A 422 36.55 -2.60 -59.58
N ASP A 423 35.74 -2.65 -60.58
CA ASP A 423 34.51 -3.46 -60.60
C ASP A 423 34.92 -4.93 -60.57
N ASP A 424 34.20 -5.73 -59.81
CA ASP A 424 34.38 -7.16 -59.54
C ASP A 424 35.26 -7.53 -58.35
N LYS A 425 34.84 -7.17 -57.14
CA LYS A 425 35.19 -7.95 -55.93
C LYS A 425 34.02 -8.25 -55.08
N LYS A 426 33.62 -9.56 -55.10
CA LYS A 426 32.85 -10.27 -54.09
C LYS A 426 33.14 -9.72 -52.69
N LYS A 427 32.09 -9.38 -51.92
CA LYS A 427 32.20 -8.95 -50.53
C LYS A 427 33.24 -9.76 -49.78
N ALA A 428 34.39 -9.14 -49.48
CA ALA A 428 35.46 -9.78 -48.72
C ALA A 428 34.95 -10.16 -47.32
N LEU A 429 34.86 -11.46 -47.03
CA LEU A 429 34.52 -12.01 -45.71
C LEU A 429 35.52 -11.53 -44.66
N PRO A 430 35.09 -11.26 -43.41
CA PRO A 430 36.01 -10.91 -42.34
C PRO A 430 37.12 -11.93 -42.18
N LYS A 431 38.33 -11.48 -41.82
CA LYS A 431 39.55 -12.33 -41.70
C LYS A 431 39.32 -13.64 -40.91
N ASN A 432 38.41 -13.68 -39.97
CA ASN A 432 38.07 -14.87 -39.21
C ASN A 432 37.18 -15.87 -39.98
N GLN A 433 36.60 -15.51 -41.11
CA GLN A 433 35.75 -16.40 -41.94
C GLN A 433 36.46 -16.96 -43.15
N LYS A 434 37.69 -16.53 -43.47
CA LYS A 434 38.51 -17.10 -44.53
C LYS A 434 38.99 -18.49 -44.10
N SER A 435 39.07 -19.44 -45.04
CA SER A 435 39.68 -20.75 -44.80
C SER A 435 41.15 -20.59 -44.44
N PHE A 436 41.61 -21.39 -43.48
CA PHE A 436 43.02 -21.51 -43.15
C PHE A 436 43.55 -22.75 -43.89
N GLU A 437 44.57 -22.57 -44.66
CA GLU A 437 45.20 -23.65 -45.38
C GLU A 437 46.66 -23.74 -44.96
N LYS A 438 47.12 -24.94 -44.68
CA LYS A 438 48.52 -25.23 -44.32
C LYS A 438 48.94 -26.61 -44.83
N GLU A 439 50.08 -26.66 -45.48
CA GLU A 439 50.67 -27.94 -45.76
C GLU A 439 51.40 -28.47 -44.52
N ILE A 440 51.11 -29.72 -44.19
CA ILE A 440 51.68 -30.39 -43.04
C ILE A 440 52.22 -31.76 -43.48
N VAL A 441 53.34 -32.16 -42.87
CA VAL A 441 53.90 -33.49 -42.98
C VAL A 441 53.80 -34.11 -41.59
N ILE A 442 53.18 -35.28 -41.51
CA ILE A 442 53.05 -36.02 -40.26
C ILE A 442 53.73 -37.34 -40.41
N ASN A 443 54.77 -37.63 -39.60
CA ASN A 443 55.55 -38.88 -39.62
C ASN A 443 54.60 -40.07 -39.23
N ALA A 444 55.07 -41.29 -39.58
CA ALA A 444 54.32 -42.50 -39.25
C ALA A 444 54.00 -42.56 -37.77
N ASP A 445 52.76 -42.98 -37.43
CA ASP A 445 52.18 -43.12 -36.08
C ASP A 445 52.41 -41.93 -35.12
N SER A 446 52.38 -40.75 -35.67
CA SER A 446 52.61 -39.51 -34.90
C SER A 446 51.44 -38.52 -35.03
N ALA A 447 51.51 -37.42 -34.28
CA ALA A 447 50.49 -36.40 -34.26
C ALA A 447 51.11 -34.99 -34.24
N ILE A 448 50.57 -34.07 -35.05
CA ILE A 448 51.03 -32.68 -35.11
C ILE A 448 49.92 -31.73 -34.57
N LEU A 449 50.37 -30.72 -33.85
CA LEU A 449 49.49 -29.63 -33.38
C LEU A 449 49.51 -28.51 -34.40
N VAL A 450 48.34 -28.17 -34.95
CA VAL A 450 48.15 -27.11 -35.92
C VAL A 450 47.36 -25.97 -35.27
N SER A 451 47.94 -24.78 -35.26
CA SER A 451 47.25 -23.57 -34.84
C SER A 451 46.56 -22.93 -36.06
N HIS A 452 45.27 -22.85 -36.07
CA HIS A 452 44.47 -22.28 -37.16
C HIS A 452 43.95 -20.85 -36.84
N GLY A 453 44.09 -20.35 -35.64
CA GLY A 453 43.75 -18.98 -35.24
C GLY A 453 42.31 -18.55 -35.48
N LYS A 454 41.32 -19.50 -35.60
CA LYS A 454 39.94 -19.18 -35.98
C LYS A 454 39.02 -18.89 -34.77
N ASN A 455 39.51 -19.02 -33.57
CA ASN A 455 38.76 -18.76 -32.32
C ASN A 455 37.37 -19.41 -32.28
N THR A 456 37.24 -20.62 -32.85
CA THR A 456 35.97 -21.38 -32.84
C THR A 456 36.22 -22.88 -32.86
N LYS A 457 35.38 -23.60 -32.11
CA LYS A 457 35.35 -25.09 -32.15
C LYS A 457 34.52 -25.66 -33.30
N ARG A 458 33.75 -24.81 -33.99
CA ARG A 458 32.90 -25.23 -35.11
C ARG A 458 33.66 -25.08 -36.42
N LEU A 459 34.36 -26.12 -36.82
CA LEU A 459 35.23 -26.17 -37.96
C LEU A 459 34.82 -27.29 -38.92
N ILE A 460 34.93 -27.01 -40.21
CA ILE A 460 34.95 -28.02 -41.28
C ILE A 460 36.40 -28.23 -41.62
N ILE A 461 36.86 -29.46 -41.49
CA ILE A 461 38.27 -29.83 -41.71
C ILE A 461 38.33 -30.79 -42.88
N SER A 462 39.10 -30.45 -43.87
CA SER A 462 39.40 -31.30 -45.03
C SER A 462 40.89 -31.37 -45.27
N ALA A 463 41.36 -32.50 -45.73
CA ALA A 463 42.72 -32.68 -46.12
C ALA A 463 42.82 -33.28 -47.53
N LYS A 464 43.77 -32.82 -48.27
CA LYS A 464 44.08 -33.31 -49.62
C LYS A 464 45.55 -33.77 -49.70
N ASP A 465 45.80 -34.86 -50.44
CA ASP A 465 47.20 -35.30 -50.73
C ASP A 465 47.89 -34.44 -51.74
N GLU A 466 49.14 -34.77 -52.13
CA GLU A 466 49.91 -34.11 -53.15
C GLU A 466 49.27 -34.14 -54.54
N ARG A 467 48.41 -35.13 -54.80
CA ARG A 467 47.70 -35.29 -56.08
C ARG A 467 46.34 -34.60 -56.08
N GLY A 468 45.96 -33.87 -54.97
CA GLY A 468 44.70 -33.12 -54.82
C GLY A 468 43.49 -33.98 -54.40
N MET A 469 43.70 -35.32 -54.12
CA MET A 469 42.65 -36.19 -53.70
C MET A 469 42.36 -36.03 -52.21
N ALA A 470 41.03 -36.14 -51.78
CA ALA A 470 40.60 -36.01 -50.42
C ALA A 470 41.07 -37.18 -49.56
N ILE A 471 41.72 -36.87 -48.42
CA ILE A 471 42.19 -37.92 -47.48
C ILE A 471 41.32 -37.83 -46.19
N LYS A 472 40.91 -38.97 -45.67
CA LYS A 472 40.28 -39.10 -44.36
C LYS A 472 41.35 -39.00 -43.27
N ILE A 473 41.27 -37.96 -42.46
CA ILE A 473 42.17 -37.71 -41.34
C ILE A 473 41.50 -37.90 -40.01
N LYS A 474 42.22 -38.38 -39.00
CA LYS A 474 41.80 -38.39 -37.62
C LYS A 474 42.32 -37.14 -36.94
N TYR A 475 41.43 -36.41 -36.29
CA TYR A 475 41.81 -35.15 -35.61
C TYR A 475 41.09 -34.99 -34.27
N ARG A 476 41.68 -34.23 -33.36
CA ARG A 476 41.11 -33.79 -32.10
C ARG A 476 41.25 -32.28 -31.96
N LYS A 477 40.19 -31.63 -31.60
CA LYS A 477 40.18 -30.19 -31.34
C LYS A 477 40.76 -29.92 -29.94
N VAL A 478 41.80 -29.06 -29.86
CA VAL A 478 42.52 -28.75 -28.61
C VAL A 478 42.30 -27.29 -28.24
N GLY A 479 41.05 -26.91 -28.06
CA GLY A 479 40.72 -25.50 -27.81
C GLY A 479 40.05 -24.82 -28.99
N ASP A 480 39.98 -23.50 -28.96
CA ASP A 480 39.29 -22.67 -29.96
C ASP A 480 40.24 -22.25 -31.13
N THR A 481 41.52 -22.43 -30.95
CA THR A 481 42.55 -21.97 -31.91
C THR A 481 43.42 -23.07 -32.43
N GLN A 482 43.40 -24.28 -31.85
CA GLN A 482 44.34 -25.36 -32.14
C GLN A 482 43.66 -26.67 -32.46
N LEU A 483 44.28 -27.43 -33.35
CA LEU A 483 43.80 -28.73 -33.81
C LEU A 483 44.96 -29.71 -33.75
N LYS A 484 44.77 -30.91 -33.14
CA LYS A 484 45.74 -32.00 -33.16
C LYS A 484 45.32 -32.99 -34.24
N VAL A 485 46.12 -33.19 -35.24
CA VAL A 485 45.93 -34.11 -36.36
C VAL A 485 46.81 -35.32 -36.18
N PHE A 486 46.24 -36.50 -36.35
CA PHE A 486 46.92 -37.79 -36.13
C PHE A 486 47.17 -38.53 -37.47
N ASN A 487 48.35 -39.03 -37.62
CA ASN A 487 48.68 -40.06 -38.64
C ASN A 487 48.84 -41.38 -37.97
N ARG A 488 48.02 -42.40 -38.37
CA ARG A 488 48.12 -43.77 -37.89
C ARG A 488 48.47 -44.73 -38.94
N THR A 489 49.19 -44.32 -39.98
CA THR A 489 49.72 -45.18 -41.00
C THR A 489 51.25 -45.33 -40.81
N ASP A 490 51.79 -46.42 -41.37
CA ASP A 490 53.19 -46.81 -41.23
C ASP A 490 54.16 -45.97 -42.09
N SER A 491 53.63 -44.93 -42.76
CA SER A 491 54.40 -44.03 -43.59
C SER A 491 54.13 -42.58 -43.32
N ALA A 492 55.07 -41.68 -43.56
CA ALA A 492 54.85 -40.24 -43.44
C ALA A 492 53.85 -39.76 -44.51
N ILE A 493 52.88 -38.96 -44.10
CA ILE A 493 51.86 -38.39 -45.01
C ILE A 493 52.09 -36.87 -45.10
N ARG A 494 52.29 -36.40 -46.35
CA ARG A 494 52.22 -34.95 -46.64
C ARG A 494 50.86 -34.63 -47.16
N MET A 495 50.20 -33.65 -46.53
CA MET A 495 48.87 -33.23 -46.90
C MET A 495 48.65 -31.72 -46.77
N LYS A 496 47.77 -31.19 -47.59
CA LYS A 496 47.24 -29.83 -47.45
C LYS A 496 46.00 -29.87 -46.59
N LEU A 497 46.08 -29.29 -45.36
CA LEU A 497 45.02 -29.20 -44.44
C LEU A 497 44.28 -27.88 -44.65
N THR A 498 42.95 -27.94 -44.86
CA THR A 498 42.07 -26.79 -44.98
C THR A 498 41.11 -26.78 -43.80
N VAL A 499 41.13 -25.73 -42.99
CA VAL A 499 40.26 -25.51 -41.83
C VAL A 499 39.35 -24.32 -42.14
N THR A 500 38.08 -24.59 -42.33
CA THR A 500 37.06 -23.59 -42.62
C THR A 500 36.14 -23.42 -41.41
N PRO A 501 35.97 -22.24 -40.87
CA PRO A 501 35.00 -22.05 -39.82
C PRO A 501 33.57 -22.24 -40.38
N LYS A 502 32.78 -23.05 -39.71
CA LYS A 502 31.40 -23.26 -40.06
C LYS A 502 30.62 -21.98 -39.77
N GLU A 503 29.87 -21.47 -40.72
CA GLU A 503 29.06 -20.26 -40.49
C GLU A 503 28.25 -20.37 -39.20
N PRO A 504 28.30 -19.33 -38.36
CA PRO A 504 27.45 -19.29 -37.20
C PRO A 504 25.99 -19.45 -37.60
N LEU A 505 25.23 -20.28 -36.87
CA LEU A 505 23.80 -20.47 -37.12
C LEU A 505 23.06 -19.14 -37.11
N ASP A 506 23.59 -18.18 -36.35
CA ASP A 506 23.00 -16.84 -36.18
C ASP A 506 22.95 -16.01 -37.48
N ASN A 507 23.69 -16.38 -38.51
CA ASN A 507 23.69 -15.72 -39.81
C ASN A 507 22.72 -16.33 -40.83
N LYS A 508 22.24 -17.55 -40.56
CA LYS A 508 21.31 -18.25 -41.47
C LYS A 508 19.90 -17.64 -41.42
N GLY A 509 19.30 -17.42 -42.58
CA GLY A 509 17.97 -16.79 -42.70
C GLY A 509 16.90 -17.58 -41.91
N TRP A 510 16.81 -18.89 -42.11
CA TRP A 510 15.84 -19.74 -41.41
C TRP A 510 15.99 -19.68 -39.90
N TYR A 511 17.23 -19.59 -39.37
CA TYR A 511 17.48 -19.46 -37.93
C TYR A 511 16.99 -18.11 -37.36
N LYS A 512 17.18 -17.03 -38.14
CA LYS A 512 16.65 -15.71 -37.79
C LYS A 512 15.11 -15.70 -37.77
N THR A 513 14.50 -16.36 -38.73
CA THR A 513 13.05 -16.51 -38.77
C THR A 513 12.55 -17.36 -37.61
N ALA A 514 13.23 -18.47 -37.30
CA ALA A 514 12.88 -19.29 -36.12
C ALA A 514 13.03 -18.50 -34.80
N GLN A 515 14.02 -17.63 -34.68
CA GLN A 515 14.15 -16.73 -33.53
C GLN A 515 13.05 -15.69 -33.45
N CYS A 516 12.56 -15.15 -34.59
CA CYS A 516 11.41 -14.23 -34.58
C CYS A 516 10.13 -14.93 -34.14
N VAL A 517 9.89 -16.14 -34.65
CA VAL A 517 8.74 -16.95 -34.21
C VAL A 517 8.86 -17.31 -32.72
N ALA A 518 10.05 -17.75 -32.29
CA ALA A 518 10.31 -18.04 -30.88
C ALA A 518 10.07 -16.80 -30.00
N ARG A 519 10.47 -15.61 -30.44
CA ARG A 519 10.24 -14.36 -29.72
C ARG A 519 8.74 -14.08 -29.57
N ALA A 520 7.96 -14.29 -30.61
CA ALA A 520 6.51 -14.14 -30.57
C ALA A 520 5.87 -15.15 -29.61
N LEU A 521 6.33 -16.41 -29.63
CA LEU A 521 5.84 -17.44 -28.69
C LEU A 521 6.26 -17.13 -27.23
N MET A 522 7.42 -16.50 -27.02
CA MET A 522 7.91 -16.04 -25.72
C MET A 522 7.35 -14.66 -25.33
N MET A 523 6.19 -14.26 -25.86
CA MET A 523 5.60 -12.94 -25.56
C MET A 523 5.26 -12.75 -24.09
N VAL A 524 4.91 -13.82 -23.38
CA VAL A 524 4.62 -13.76 -21.92
C VAL A 524 5.92 -13.54 -21.17
N ARG A 525 6.04 -12.41 -20.48
CA ARG A 525 7.24 -12.06 -19.71
C ARG A 525 7.10 -12.36 -18.24
N SER A 526 6.00 -11.95 -17.68
CA SER A 526 5.69 -12.16 -16.28
C SER A 526 4.19 -12.37 -16.09
N ALA A 527 3.84 -13.12 -15.07
CA ALA A 527 2.48 -13.20 -14.56
C ALA A 527 2.52 -13.15 -13.04
N SER A 528 1.48 -12.65 -12.44
CA SER A 528 1.29 -12.69 -11.00
C SER A 528 -0.16 -13.04 -10.66
N ILE A 529 -0.33 -13.85 -9.64
CA ILE A 529 -1.62 -14.23 -9.09
C ILE A 529 -1.57 -13.87 -7.61
N SER A 530 -2.51 -13.06 -7.17
CA SER A 530 -2.71 -12.72 -5.77
C SER A 530 -4.11 -13.15 -5.37
N TYR A 531 -4.19 -14.00 -4.35
CA TYR A 531 -5.45 -14.44 -3.77
C TYR A 531 -5.48 -14.09 -2.30
N ARG A 532 -6.56 -13.47 -1.86
CA ARG A 532 -6.80 -13.09 -0.48
C ARG A 532 -8.17 -13.62 -0.05
N ASP A 533 -8.19 -14.39 1.03
CA ASP A 533 -9.39 -14.81 1.75
C ASP A 533 -9.33 -14.23 3.17
N GLN A 534 -10.25 -13.36 3.48
CA GLN A 534 -10.37 -12.74 4.77
C GLN A 534 -11.73 -13.09 5.38
N TYR A 535 -11.71 -13.54 6.63
CA TYR A 535 -12.91 -13.86 7.40
C TYR A 535 -12.83 -13.19 8.77
N ALA A 536 -13.92 -12.60 9.20
CA ALA A 536 -14.04 -11.96 10.50
C ALA A 536 -15.37 -12.35 11.16
N MET A 537 -15.34 -12.61 12.45
CA MET A 537 -16.52 -12.86 13.25
C MET A 537 -16.48 -11.97 14.50
N ALA A 538 -17.56 -11.26 14.76
CA ALA A 538 -17.83 -10.54 16.00
C ALA A 538 -19.00 -11.20 16.70
N LEU A 539 -18.77 -11.67 17.91
CA LEU A 539 -19.77 -12.42 18.70
C LEU A 539 -20.00 -11.70 20.03
N PRO A 540 -21.08 -10.92 20.14
CA PRO A 540 -21.48 -10.29 21.39
C PRO A 540 -22.16 -11.28 22.33
N GLY A 541 -22.31 -10.90 23.60
CA GLY A 541 -22.97 -11.73 24.59
C GLY A 541 -22.15 -12.93 25.05
N PHE A 542 -20.86 -12.90 24.91
CA PHE A 542 -19.96 -13.95 25.36
C PHE A 542 -19.75 -13.88 26.88
N MET A 543 -20.04 -14.95 27.60
CA MET A 543 -20.05 -14.96 29.07
C MET A 543 -18.68 -15.18 29.71
N PRO A 544 -17.84 -16.10 29.21
CA PRO A 544 -16.57 -16.41 29.84
C PRO A 544 -15.60 -15.21 29.89
N THR A 545 -14.77 -15.17 30.93
CA THR A 545 -13.67 -14.22 31.04
C THR A 545 -12.49 -14.63 30.15
N VAL A 546 -11.50 -13.75 30.04
CA VAL A 546 -10.27 -13.99 29.27
C VAL A 546 -9.10 -14.28 30.20
N GLY A 547 -8.22 -15.19 29.78
CA GLY A 547 -6.94 -15.46 30.43
C GLY A 547 -5.77 -14.97 29.60
N ASP A 548 -4.59 -14.83 30.18
CA ASP A 548 -3.40 -14.33 29.50
C ASP A 548 -2.79 -15.33 28.49
N ALA A 549 -3.00 -16.64 28.72
CA ALA A 549 -2.47 -17.68 27.85
C ALA A 549 -3.39 -17.88 26.63
N PHE A 550 -3.06 -17.25 25.51
CA PHE A 550 -3.81 -17.28 24.25
C PHE A 550 -5.29 -16.86 24.42
N GLY A 551 -5.57 -16.02 25.40
CA GLY A 551 -6.92 -15.58 25.70
C GLY A 551 -7.86 -16.69 26.18
N GLN A 552 -7.34 -17.83 26.63
CA GLN A 552 -8.14 -19.00 27.00
C GLN A 552 -8.42 -19.05 28.49
N THR A 553 -9.65 -19.42 28.83
CA THR A 553 -10.02 -19.80 30.21
C THR A 553 -10.53 -21.24 30.23
N ARG A 554 -10.33 -21.91 31.34
CA ARG A 554 -10.89 -23.26 31.55
C ARG A 554 -12.28 -23.10 32.16
N GLY A 555 -13.31 -23.41 31.37
CA GLY A 555 -14.65 -23.63 31.86
C GLY A 555 -14.91 -25.09 32.18
N THR A 556 -16.16 -25.49 32.33
CA THR A 556 -16.59 -26.87 32.55
C THR A 556 -16.29 -27.75 31.33
N GLY A 557 -15.04 -28.22 31.21
CA GLY A 557 -14.64 -29.27 30.27
C GLY A 557 -13.96 -28.82 28.98
N ALA A 558 -13.99 -27.57 28.58
CA ALA A 558 -13.34 -27.08 27.36
C ALA A 558 -12.62 -25.74 27.57
N LEU A 559 -11.61 -25.47 26.75
CA LEU A 559 -10.99 -24.14 26.66
C LEU A 559 -11.97 -23.19 25.98
N SER A 560 -12.20 -22.05 26.59
CA SER A 560 -13.07 -20.97 26.09
C SER A 560 -12.24 -19.74 25.71
N PRO A 561 -12.40 -19.17 24.53
CA PRO A 561 -13.30 -19.51 23.41
C PRO A 561 -12.81 -20.66 22.52
N GLY A 562 -11.65 -21.24 22.78
CA GLY A 562 -11.00 -22.26 22.00
C GLY A 562 -9.81 -21.71 21.17
N LEU A 563 -8.82 -22.56 20.93
CA LEU A 563 -7.67 -22.20 20.12
C LEU A 563 -8.03 -21.99 18.65
N ASP A 564 -9.06 -22.65 18.17
CA ASP A 564 -9.64 -22.43 16.84
C ASP A 564 -10.09 -20.98 16.66
N PHE A 565 -10.81 -20.44 17.64
CA PHE A 565 -11.20 -19.03 17.64
C PHE A 565 -10.00 -18.09 17.74
N ALA A 566 -9.08 -18.38 18.65
CA ALA A 566 -7.91 -17.54 18.88
C ALA A 566 -7.00 -17.43 17.66
N PHE A 567 -6.91 -18.47 16.85
CA PHE A 567 -6.07 -18.49 15.64
C PHE A 567 -6.84 -18.38 14.33
N GLY A 568 -8.11 -17.98 14.38
CA GLY A 568 -8.93 -17.69 13.20
C GLY A 568 -9.37 -18.91 12.39
N LEU A 569 -9.28 -20.12 12.96
CA LEU A 569 -9.65 -21.37 12.31
C LEU A 569 -11.13 -21.70 12.53
N ILE A 570 -11.98 -20.71 12.30
CA ILE A 570 -13.43 -20.77 12.53
C ILE A 570 -14.20 -20.39 11.26
N ASP A 571 -15.47 -20.77 11.26
CA ASP A 571 -16.49 -20.35 10.30
C ASP A 571 -17.80 -20.04 11.05
N ASP A 572 -18.91 -19.89 10.32
CA ASP A 572 -20.22 -19.56 10.91
C ASP A 572 -20.76 -20.62 11.89
N ASP A 573 -20.28 -21.87 11.79
CA ASP A 573 -20.69 -22.97 12.68
C ASP A 573 -20.17 -22.80 14.12
N TYR A 574 -19.17 -21.93 14.32
CA TYR A 574 -18.65 -21.62 15.65
C TYR A 574 -19.72 -21.10 16.60
N ILE A 575 -20.72 -20.36 16.10
CA ILE A 575 -21.82 -19.86 16.92
C ILE A 575 -22.60 -21.00 17.56
N GLY A 576 -22.82 -22.09 16.80
CA GLY A 576 -23.43 -23.33 17.32
C GLY A 576 -22.58 -23.95 18.44
N LYS A 577 -21.26 -24.07 18.22
CA LYS A 577 -20.31 -24.54 19.24
C LYS A 577 -20.36 -23.69 20.52
N ALA A 578 -20.37 -22.37 20.39
CA ALA A 578 -20.45 -21.47 21.54
C ALA A 578 -21.77 -21.61 22.31
N ARG A 579 -22.87 -21.82 21.61
CA ARG A 579 -24.20 -22.08 22.20
C ARG A 579 -24.19 -23.41 22.94
N ASP A 580 -23.71 -24.48 22.35
CA ASP A 580 -23.70 -25.81 22.93
C ASP A 580 -22.85 -25.89 24.21
N ASN A 581 -21.83 -25.08 24.30
CA ASN A 581 -20.96 -24.93 25.47
C ASN A 581 -21.49 -23.92 26.50
N HIS A 582 -22.66 -23.33 26.29
CA HIS A 582 -23.31 -22.33 27.20
C HIS A 582 -22.44 -21.09 27.40
N TRP A 583 -21.66 -20.67 26.37
CA TRP A 583 -20.81 -19.49 26.44
C TRP A 583 -21.54 -18.19 26.09
N LEU A 584 -22.75 -18.29 25.57
CA LEU A 584 -23.53 -17.13 25.10
C LEU A 584 -24.61 -16.75 26.08
N LEU A 585 -24.81 -15.45 26.27
CA LEU A 585 -25.90 -14.90 27.01
C LEU A 585 -27.19 -15.05 26.20
N MET A 586 -28.08 -15.88 26.69
CA MET A 586 -29.39 -16.14 26.09
C MET A 586 -30.46 -15.36 26.84
N ASN A 587 -30.54 -14.04 26.60
CA ASN A 587 -31.44 -13.11 27.27
C ASN A 587 -32.00 -12.11 26.26
N ASP A 588 -33.28 -11.74 26.41
CA ASP A 588 -33.99 -10.77 25.58
C ASP A 588 -33.37 -9.35 25.64
N SER A 589 -32.54 -9.08 26.63
CA SER A 589 -31.86 -7.79 26.80
C SER A 589 -30.73 -7.54 25.84
N VAL A 590 -30.22 -8.58 25.18
CA VAL A 590 -29.13 -8.48 24.18
C VAL A 590 -29.72 -8.57 22.79
N ALA A 591 -29.93 -7.42 22.17
CA ALA A 591 -30.48 -7.33 20.82
C ALA A 591 -29.43 -7.36 19.71
N THR A 592 -28.13 -7.33 20.06
CA THR A 592 -27.03 -7.27 19.07
C THR A 592 -26.75 -8.64 18.47
N PRO A 593 -26.89 -8.82 17.15
CA PRO A 593 -26.60 -10.09 16.50
C PRO A 593 -25.08 -10.33 16.38
N ALA A 594 -24.70 -11.58 16.19
CA ALA A 594 -23.38 -11.94 15.72
C ALA A 594 -23.22 -11.50 14.26
N VAL A 595 -22.06 -10.95 13.92
CA VAL A 595 -21.76 -10.49 12.57
C VAL A 595 -20.54 -11.23 12.05
N THR A 596 -20.67 -11.80 10.85
CA THR A 596 -19.57 -12.41 10.13
C THR A 596 -19.34 -11.69 8.81
N ASN A 597 -18.09 -11.46 8.46
CA ASN A 597 -17.69 -10.81 7.22
C ASN A 597 -16.67 -11.68 6.50
N ARG A 598 -16.90 -11.95 5.23
CA ARG A 598 -15.94 -12.65 4.37
C ARG A 598 -15.65 -11.83 3.13
N THR A 599 -14.38 -11.71 2.79
CA THR A 599 -13.91 -11.05 1.58
C THR A 599 -12.97 -11.99 0.84
N GLU A 600 -13.33 -12.30 -0.39
CA GLU A 600 -12.50 -13.06 -1.33
C GLU A 600 -12.05 -12.10 -2.44
N ASP A 601 -10.75 -11.95 -2.62
CA ASP A 601 -10.15 -11.09 -3.65
C ASP A 601 -9.13 -11.89 -4.46
N LEU A 602 -9.39 -12.03 -5.75
CA LEU A 602 -8.49 -12.65 -6.72
C LEU A 602 -8.04 -11.59 -7.72
N GLN A 603 -6.74 -11.43 -7.86
CA GLN A 603 -6.12 -10.55 -8.85
C GLN A 603 -5.12 -11.31 -9.69
N ILE A 604 -5.25 -11.22 -10.99
CA ILE A 604 -4.35 -11.82 -11.98
C ILE A 604 -3.79 -10.69 -12.83
N ARG A 605 -2.49 -10.65 -12.97
CA ARG A 605 -1.79 -9.71 -13.84
C ARG A 605 -0.85 -10.47 -14.74
N MET A 606 -0.76 -10.09 -16.00
CA MET A 606 0.14 -10.71 -16.96
C MET A 606 0.73 -9.63 -17.87
N THR A 607 2.03 -9.65 -18.07
CA THR A 607 2.72 -8.76 -18.98
C THR A 607 3.19 -9.53 -20.20
N LEU A 608 2.75 -9.09 -21.37
CA LEU A 608 3.13 -9.63 -22.66
C LEU A 608 4.04 -8.63 -23.39
N GLU A 609 5.08 -9.13 -24.04
CA GLU A 609 5.95 -8.34 -24.88
C GLU A 609 6.23 -9.12 -26.19
N PRO A 610 5.33 -9.05 -27.18
CA PRO A 610 5.48 -9.77 -28.44
C PRO A 610 6.77 -9.38 -29.20
N PHE A 611 7.10 -8.09 -29.20
CA PHE A 611 8.33 -7.55 -29.75
C PHE A 611 8.83 -6.38 -28.91
N LYS A 612 10.04 -5.97 -29.11
CA LYS A 612 10.72 -4.96 -28.30
C LYS A 612 9.92 -3.65 -28.25
N ASP A 613 9.75 -3.10 -27.03
CA ASP A 613 9.07 -1.84 -26.73
C ASP A 613 7.55 -1.85 -26.97
N PHE A 614 6.96 -3.01 -27.25
CA PHE A 614 5.53 -3.21 -27.32
C PHE A 614 5.08 -4.05 -26.12
N LYS A 615 4.47 -3.40 -25.14
CA LYS A 615 3.99 -4.03 -23.91
C LYS A 615 2.48 -4.07 -23.88
N ILE A 616 1.95 -5.20 -23.46
CA ILE A 616 0.54 -5.41 -23.17
C ILE A 616 0.46 -5.90 -21.74
N ASP A 617 -0.19 -5.14 -20.88
CA ASP A 617 -0.47 -5.54 -19.51
C ASP A 617 -1.93 -5.96 -19.41
N LEU A 618 -2.16 -7.22 -19.07
CA LEU A 618 -3.47 -7.79 -18.83
C LEU A 618 -3.74 -7.81 -17.33
N THR A 619 -4.92 -7.41 -16.92
CA THR A 619 -5.36 -7.43 -15.52
C THR A 619 -6.76 -8.02 -15.42
N ALA A 620 -6.94 -8.98 -14.54
CA ALA A 620 -8.23 -9.53 -14.22
C ALA A 620 -8.40 -9.57 -12.70
N SER A 621 -9.55 -9.19 -12.22
CA SER A 621 -9.84 -9.19 -10.78
C SER A 621 -11.28 -9.59 -10.51
N ARG A 622 -11.48 -10.28 -9.39
CA ARG A 622 -12.80 -10.58 -8.85
C ARG A 622 -12.74 -10.45 -7.33
N MET A 623 -13.56 -9.57 -6.81
CA MET A 623 -13.68 -9.34 -5.38
C MET A 623 -15.14 -9.53 -4.96
N GLN A 624 -15.37 -10.36 -3.97
CA GLN A 624 -16.68 -10.60 -3.40
C GLN A 624 -16.60 -10.40 -1.89
N THR A 625 -17.52 -9.60 -1.37
CA THR A 625 -17.71 -9.43 0.07
C THR A 625 -19.06 -10.01 0.47
N THR A 626 -19.09 -10.66 1.60
CA THR A 626 -20.30 -11.21 2.19
C THR A 626 -20.33 -10.85 3.67
N SER A 627 -21.40 -10.25 4.14
CA SER A 627 -21.65 -9.95 5.54
C SER A 627 -22.91 -10.66 5.97
N ARG A 628 -22.83 -11.38 7.07
CA ARG A 628 -23.97 -12.08 7.67
C ARG A 628 -24.23 -11.53 9.06
N SER A 629 -25.50 -11.29 9.34
CA SER A 629 -25.98 -10.93 10.67
C SER A 629 -26.86 -12.05 11.20
N ILE A 630 -26.40 -12.71 12.26
CA ILE A 630 -27.00 -13.94 12.79
C ILE A 630 -27.52 -13.63 14.18
N GLN A 631 -28.83 -13.65 14.32
CA GLN A 631 -29.52 -13.52 15.63
C GLN A 631 -29.62 -14.89 16.28
N TYR A 632 -28.65 -15.21 17.14
CA TYR A 632 -28.55 -16.54 17.73
C TYR A 632 -29.49 -16.83 18.91
N MET A 633 -30.12 -15.75 19.44
CA MET A 633 -31.02 -15.90 20.61
C MET A 633 -32.44 -16.37 20.30
N TYR A 634 -32.92 -16.02 19.10
CA TYR A 634 -34.28 -16.33 18.68
C TYR A 634 -34.26 -17.43 17.62
N THR A 635 -34.81 -18.58 17.96
CA THR A 635 -35.03 -19.67 16.99
C THR A 635 -36.00 -19.23 15.90
N GLY A 636 -35.62 -19.44 14.64
CA GLY A 636 -36.45 -19.09 13.48
C GLY A 636 -36.29 -17.68 12.97
N THR A 637 -35.45 -16.85 13.59
CA THR A 637 -35.09 -15.55 13.02
C THR A 637 -34.18 -15.78 11.81
N PRO A 638 -34.53 -15.31 10.60
CA PRO A 638 -33.73 -15.51 9.43
C PRO A 638 -32.38 -14.75 9.56
N THR A 639 -31.30 -15.42 9.11
CA THR A 639 -30.00 -14.79 8.95
C THR A 639 -30.10 -13.78 7.81
N THR A 640 -29.77 -12.52 8.10
CA THR A 640 -29.65 -11.51 7.05
C THR A 640 -28.26 -11.57 6.45
N GLN A 641 -28.21 -11.55 5.13
CA GLN A 641 -26.96 -11.55 4.37
C GLN A 641 -26.91 -10.34 3.46
N SER A 642 -25.78 -9.67 3.45
CA SER A 642 -25.52 -8.54 2.54
C SER A 642 -24.13 -8.69 1.92
N GLY A 643 -23.84 -7.94 0.89
CA GLY A 643 -22.51 -7.96 0.30
C GLY A 643 -22.43 -7.18 -0.99
N SER A 644 -21.32 -7.37 -1.67
CA SER A 644 -21.01 -6.76 -2.96
C SER A 644 -20.16 -7.69 -3.81
N LEU A 645 -20.21 -7.50 -5.12
CA LEU A 645 -19.37 -8.19 -6.09
C LEU A 645 -18.80 -7.18 -7.07
N THR A 646 -17.52 -7.27 -7.34
CA THR A 646 -16.83 -6.50 -8.38
C THR A 646 -15.98 -7.47 -9.21
N MET A 647 -16.10 -7.40 -10.53
CA MET A 647 -15.45 -8.33 -11.42
C MET A 647 -15.09 -7.67 -12.74
N THR A 648 -13.90 -7.96 -13.26
CA THR A 648 -13.53 -7.53 -14.61
C THR A 648 -14.30 -8.34 -15.66
N THR A 649 -14.77 -7.64 -16.69
CA THR A 649 -15.55 -8.20 -17.78
C THR A 649 -15.15 -7.57 -19.11
N LEU A 650 -15.80 -8.00 -20.19
CA LEU A 650 -15.60 -7.45 -21.53
C LEU A 650 -16.96 -7.01 -22.08
N SER A 651 -17.13 -5.70 -22.27
CA SER A 651 -18.32 -5.09 -22.87
C SER A 651 -18.03 -4.40 -24.22
N LEU A 652 -16.91 -4.75 -24.84
CA LEU A 652 -16.39 -4.13 -26.06
C LEU A 652 -17.39 -4.20 -27.25
N GLY A 653 -18.18 -5.27 -27.33
CA GLY A 653 -19.15 -5.46 -28.42
C GLY A 653 -20.22 -4.37 -28.55
N THR A 654 -20.51 -3.66 -27.45
CA THR A 654 -21.49 -2.57 -27.41
C THR A 654 -20.85 -1.21 -27.11
N ALA A 655 -19.54 -1.13 -26.99
CA ALA A 655 -18.81 0.05 -26.55
C ALA A 655 -18.98 1.28 -27.47
N PHE A 656 -19.14 1.03 -28.75
CA PHE A 656 -19.21 2.08 -29.77
C PHE A 656 -20.62 2.30 -30.31
N GLU A 657 -21.62 1.68 -29.69
CA GLU A 657 -23.01 1.90 -30.05
C GLU A 657 -23.40 3.36 -29.80
N SER A 658 -24.12 3.96 -30.74
CA SER A 658 -24.64 5.32 -30.60
C SER A 658 -25.72 5.37 -29.53
N GLN A 659 -25.68 6.36 -28.66
CA GLN A 659 -26.73 6.62 -27.66
C GLN A 659 -28.05 7.14 -28.30
N GLY A 660 -28.03 7.42 -29.62
CA GLY A 660 -29.12 8.10 -30.28
C GLY A 660 -29.16 9.61 -30.00
N ASN A 661 -30.24 10.25 -30.47
CA ASN A 661 -30.49 11.67 -30.26
C ASN A 661 -31.99 11.92 -30.03
N ALA A 662 -32.37 13.16 -29.74
CA ALA A 662 -33.78 13.50 -29.52
C ALA A 662 -34.70 13.18 -30.69
N ASN A 663 -34.19 13.26 -31.95
CA ASN A 663 -35.00 12.98 -33.15
C ASN A 663 -35.37 11.50 -33.33
N ASN A 664 -34.56 10.59 -32.82
CA ASN A 664 -34.82 9.15 -32.87
C ASN A 664 -35.23 8.57 -31.50
N GLY A 665 -35.63 9.41 -30.57
CA GLY A 665 -36.03 8.99 -29.21
C GLY A 665 -34.92 8.30 -28.43
N TYR A 666 -33.64 8.62 -28.68
CA TYR A 666 -32.47 7.98 -28.07
C TYR A 666 -32.45 6.45 -28.22
N HIS A 667 -32.84 5.97 -29.42
CA HIS A 667 -32.93 4.54 -29.70
C HIS A 667 -31.59 3.83 -29.55
N SER A 668 -31.61 2.65 -28.86
CA SER A 668 -30.48 1.74 -28.71
C SER A 668 -30.88 0.31 -29.04
N PRO A 669 -30.30 -0.29 -30.08
CA PRO A 669 -30.57 -1.68 -30.46
C PRO A 669 -30.26 -2.68 -29.33
N THR A 670 -29.20 -2.45 -28.58
CA THR A 670 -28.81 -3.31 -27.45
C THR A 670 -29.81 -3.24 -26.32
N PHE A 671 -30.33 -2.03 -26.02
CA PHE A 671 -31.37 -1.86 -25.00
C PHE A 671 -32.66 -2.59 -25.40
N ASN A 672 -33.08 -2.45 -26.62
CA ASN A 672 -34.29 -3.15 -27.11
C ASN A 672 -34.13 -4.67 -27.05
N ARG A 673 -32.98 -5.19 -27.46
CA ARG A 673 -32.64 -6.63 -27.36
C ARG A 673 -32.62 -7.11 -25.90
N PHE A 674 -32.10 -6.31 -25.01
CA PHE A 674 -32.12 -6.58 -23.57
C PHE A 674 -33.55 -6.74 -23.06
N VAL A 675 -34.42 -5.75 -23.32
CA VAL A 675 -35.79 -5.76 -22.83
C VAL A 675 -36.62 -6.91 -23.48
N GLN A 676 -36.44 -7.18 -24.77
CA GLN A 676 -37.09 -8.30 -25.42
C GLN A 676 -36.68 -9.67 -24.90
N SER A 677 -35.45 -9.79 -24.37
CA SER A 677 -34.96 -11.04 -23.81
C SER A 677 -35.51 -11.35 -22.40
N LEU A 678 -36.07 -10.37 -21.68
CA LEU A 678 -36.55 -10.54 -20.31
C LEU A 678 -37.61 -11.63 -20.19
N ASP A 679 -38.53 -11.77 -21.10
CA ASP A 679 -39.54 -12.83 -21.04
C ASP A 679 -38.94 -14.23 -21.22
N SER A 680 -37.93 -14.36 -22.04
CA SER A 680 -37.19 -15.61 -22.20
C SER A 680 -36.47 -16.01 -20.92
N TYR A 681 -35.83 -15.05 -20.25
CA TYR A 681 -35.14 -15.28 -18.99
C TYR A 681 -36.13 -15.56 -17.86
N ARG A 682 -37.25 -14.84 -17.79
CA ARG A 682 -38.32 -15.15 -16.83
C ARG A 682 -38.80 -16.59 -16.96
N ASN A 683 -39.08 -17.03 -18.19
CA ASN A 683 -39.55 -18.40 -18.45
C ASN A 683 -38.51 -19.45 -18.06
N ARG A 684 -37.23 -19.18 -18.25
CA ARG A 684 -36.15 -20.07 -17.81
C ARG A 684 -36.08 -20.16 -16.28
N VAL A 685 -36.23 -19.05 -15.56
CA VAL A 685 -36.25 -19.06 -14.10
C VAL A 685 -37.46 -19.81 -13.59
N GLU A 686 -38.66 -19.55 -14.16
CA GLU A 686 -39.89 -20.20 -13.76
C GLU A 686 -39.89 -21.71 -14.04
N ALA A 687 -39.26 -22.14 -15.13
CA ALA A 687 -39.10 -23.58 -15.46
C ALA A 687 -38.34 -24.36 -14.37
N GLN A 688 -37.49 -23.73 -13.59
CA GLN A 688 -36.80 -24.37 -12.47
C GLN A 688 -37.75 -24.72 -11.32
N TYR A 689 -38.90 -24.08 -11.24
CA TYR A 689 -39.92 -24.27 -10.20
C TYR A 689 -41.05 -25.23 -10.60
N ASN A 690 -41.01 -25.81 -11.81
CA ASN A 690 -42.12 -26.62 -12.33
C ASN A 690 -42.51 -27.82 -11.43
N ASN A 691 -41.56 -28.37 -10.69
CA ASN A 691 -41.82 -29.46 -9.74
C ASN A 691 -41.63 -29.01 -8.28
N ALA A 692 -41.62 -27.70 -8.03
CA ALA A 692 -41.43 -27.17 -6.70
C ALA A 692 -42.66 -27.34 -5.81
N THR A 693 -42.41 -27.47 -4.53
CA THR A 693 -43.45 -27.42 -3.51
C THR A 693 -43.22 -26.21 -2.62
N TYR A 694 -44.30 -25.57 -2.24
CA TYR A 694 -44.24 -24.46 -1.27
C TYR A 694 -43.70 -24.94 0.08
N PRO A 695 -42.83 -24.20 0.75
CA PRO A 695 -42.51 -24.45 2.15
C PRO A 695 -43.75 -24.51 3.04
N ALA A 696 -43.68 -25.26 4.14
CA ALA A 696 -44.81 -25.45 5.05
C ALA A 696 -45.39 -24.12 5.60
N SER A 697 -44.55 -23.11 5.78
CA SER A 697 -44.93 -21.74 6.18
C SER A 697 -45.80 -21.02 5.14
N PHE A 698 -45.75 -21.44 3.87
CA PHE A 698 -46.63 -20.95 2.80
C PHE A 698 -47.79 -21.91 2.48
N GLY A 699 -48.10 -22.82 3.39
CA GLY A 699 -49.27 -23.72 3.29
C GLY A 699 -48.97 -25.04 2.57
N GLY A 700 -47.77 -25.30 2.12
CA GLY A 700 -47.45 -26.51 1.37
C GLY A 700 -48.14 -26.60 0.01
N GLY A 701 -48.01 -27.76 -0.68
CA GLY A 701 -48.65 -27.99 -1.95
C GLY A 701 -47.71 -27.69 -3.14
N HIS A 702 -48.15 -28.00 -4.36
CA HIS A 702 -47.35 -27.74 -5.55
C HIS A 702 -47.35 -26.29 -5.98
N PHE A 703 -46.25 -25.83 -6.50
CA PHE A 703 -46.13 -24.50 -7.11
C PHE A 703 -47.17 -24.30 -8.23
N THR A 704 -47.87 -23.21 -8.17
CA THR A 704 -48.89 -22.82 -9.16
C THR A 704 -48.64 -21.38 -9.60
N PRO A 705 -48.23 -21.13 -10.87
CA PRO A 705 -48.02 -19.81 -11.40
C PRO A 705 -49.22 -18.85 -11.26
N ALA A 706 -50.40 -19.35 -11.19
CA ALA A 706 -51.66 -18.58 -11.00
C ALA A 706 -51.74 -17.88 -9.63
N VAL A 707 -51.05 -18.42 -8.61
CA VAL A 707 -50.99 -17.85 -7.24
C VAL A 707 -49.92 -16.76 -7.18
N GLY A 708 -48.76 -17.01 -7.80
CA GLY A 708 -47.66 -16.03 -7.90
C GLY A 708 -46.59 -16.58 -8.83
N SER A 709 -46.32 -15.86 -9.91
CA SER A 709 -45.26 -16.20 -10.88
C SER A 709 -44.00 -15.41 -10.68
N VAL A 710 -42.91 -15.82 -11.32
CA VAL A 710 -41.64 -15.10 -11.30
C VAL A 710 -41.85 -13.68 -11.82
N ASN A 711 -41.36 -12.69 -11.08
CA ASN A 711 -41.41 -11.31 -11.50
C ASN A 711 -40.42 -11.06 -12.64
N LYS A 712 -40.91 -10.51 -13.77
CA LYS A 712 -40.11 -10.16 -14.94
C LYS A 712 -38.97 -9.19 -14.63
N TYR A 713 -39.15 -8.36 -13.63
CA TYR A 713 -38.18 -7.32 -13.22
C TYR A 713 -37.40 -7.67 -11.96
N SER A 714 -37.39 -8.93 -11.55
CA SER A 714 -36.59 -9.40 -10.43
C SER A 714 -35.11 -9.49 -10.82
N ALA A 715 -34.22 -9.48 -9.83
CA ALA A 715 -32.77 -9.51 -10.05
C ALA A 715 -32.30 -10.78 -10.78
N ASP A 716 -32.91 -11.93 -10.49
CA ASP A 716 -32.59 -13.21 -11.11
C ASP A 716 -32.99 -13.32 -12.58
N VAL A 717 -33.86 -12.42 -13.05
CA VAL A 717 -34.21 -12.27 -14.46
C VAL A 717 -33.43 -11.16 -15.14
N MET A 718 -33.39 -9.98 -14.53
CA MET A 718 -32.82 -8.80 -15.16
C MET A 718 -31.29 -8.82 -15.21
N VAL A 719 -30.61 -9.31 -14.19
CA VAL A 719 -29.13 -9.33 -14.15
C VAL A 719 -28.53 -10.25 -15.22
N PRO A 720 -28.96 -11.53 -15.36
CA PRO A 720 -28.46 -12.38 -16.43
C PRO A 720 -28.77 -11.84 -17.84
N ALA A 721 -29.98 -11.30 -18.05
CA ALA A 721 -30.36 -10.70 -19.33
C ALA A 721 -29.50 -9.48 -19.67
N PHE A 722 -29.23 -8.62 -18.70
CA PHE A 722 -28.37 -7.46 -18.83
C PHE A 722 -26.92 -7.83 -19.17
N LEU A 723 -26.36 -8.80 -18.47
CA LEU A 723 -25.01 -9.28 -18.72
C LEU A 723 -24.88 -9.92 -20.11
N ASN A 724 -25.89 -10.69 -20.54
CA ASN A 724 -25.88 -11.27 -21.88
C ASN A 724 -26.01 -10.24 -23.00
N ALA A 725 -26.76 -9.16 -22.77
CA ALA A 725 -26.95 -8.11 -23.78
C ALA A 725 -25.71 -7.20 -23.91
N TYR A 726 -25.09 -6.82 -22.80
CA TYR A 726 -24.05 -5.79 -22.76
C TYR A 726 -22.63 -6.30 -22.57
N THR A 727 -22.44 -7.57 -22.25
CA THR A 727 -21.11 -8.16 -22.06
C THR A 727 -20.91 -9.39 -22.95
N SER A 728 -19.67 -9.88 -23.00
CA SER A 728 -19.33 -11.13 -23.67
C SER A 728 -19.62 -12.37 -22.83
N MET A 729 -20.25 -12.22 -21.66
CA MET A 729 -20.64 -13.36 -20.83
C MET A 729 -21.78 -14.12 -21.50
N SER A 730 -21.59 -15.43 -21.73
CA SER A 730 -22.63 -16.27 -22.31
C SER A 730 -23.76 -16.46 -21.30
N GLY A 731 -24.98 -16.05 -21.70
CA GLY A 731 -26.17 -16.05 -20.86
C GLY A 731 -26.81 -17.42 -20.60
N ASN A 732 -26.10 -18.53 -20.75
CA ASN A 732 -26.62 -19.85 -20.44
C ASN A 732 -26.64 -20.17 -18.93
N GLY A 733 -25.96 -19.37 -18.09
CA GLY A 733 -26.03 -19.46 -16.63
C GLY A 733 -27.01 -18.46 -16.07
N LEU A 734 -28.03 -18.94 -15.36
CA LEU A 734 -29.00 -18.11 -14.63
C LEU A 734 -28.45 -17.53 -13.31
N ASN A 735 -27.14 -17.35 -13.21
CA ASN A 735 -26.53 -16.91 -11.97
C ASN A 735 -26.44 -15.38 -11.91
N ILE A 736 -26.95 -14.83 -10.83
CA ILE A 736 -26.82 -13.41 -10.48
C ILE A 736 -25.34 -13.06 -10.25
N PHE A 737 -24.59 -13.98 -9.64
CA PHE A 737 -23.16 -13.83 -9.40
C PHE A 737 -22.35 -14.62 -10.45
N PRO A 738 -21.72 -13.93 -11.41
CA PRO A 738 -20.88 -14.61 -12.40
C PRO A 738 -19.72 -15.38 -11.75
N SER A 739 -19.45 -16.56 -12.26
CA SER A 739 -18.39 -17.43 -11.77
C SER A 739 -17.00 -16.95 -12.23
N LEU A 740 -15.95 -17.53 -11.64
CA LEU A 740 -14.55 -17.29 -12.04
C LEU A 740 -14.29 -17.65 -13.53
N ARG A 741 -15.07 -18.57 -14.11
CA ARG A 741 -14.95 -18.94 -15.53
C ARG A 741 -15.33 -17.81 -16.48
N SER A 742 -16.12 -16.86 -15.99
CA SER A 742 -16.54 -15.66 -16.75
C SER A 742 -15.56 -14.49 -16.60
N LEU A 743 -14.46 -14.69 -15.90
CA LEU A 743 -13.45 -13.66 -15.67
C LEU A 743 -12.70 -13.37 -16.97
N LEU A 744 -12.80 -12.13 -17.45
CA LEU A 744 -12.12 -11.65 -18.65
C LEU A 744 -11.17 -10.52 -18.29
N PRO A 745 -9.98 -10.48 -18.90
CA PRO A 745 -8.99 -9.47 -18.56
C PRO A 745 -9.29 -8.13 -19.23
N ASN A 746 -8.97 -7.06 -18.49
CA ASN A 746 -8.74 -5.74 -19.03
C ASN A 746 -7.31 -5.64 -19.54
N TRP A 747 -7.02 -4.67 -20.41
CA TRP A 747 -5.67 -4.53 -20.98
C TRP A 747 -5.21 -3.09 -21.09
N SER A 748 -3.92 -2.93 -21.08
CA SER A 748 -3.22 -1.68 -21.36
C SER A 748 -2.08 -1.98 -22.33
N ILE A 749 -2.05 -1.24 -23.43
CA ILE A 749 -1.06 -1.42 -24.50
C ILE A 749 -0.20 -0.16 -24.56
N ARG A 750 1.11 -0.36 -24.61
CA ARG A 750 2.09 0.72 -24.77
C ARG A 750 3.11 0.34 -25.84
N TYR A 751 3.32 1.23 -26.78
CA TYR A 751 4.33 1.08 -27.82
C TYR A 751 5.21 2.31 -27.92
N SER A 752 6.52 2.14 -27.74
CA SER A 752 7.53 3.22 -27.76
C SER A 752 8.62 2.98 -28.81
N GLY A 753 8.50 1.95 -29.63
CA GLY A 753 9.51 1.53 -30.60
C GLY A 753 9.58 2.36 -31.88
N LEU A 754 8.57 3.16 -32.21
CA LEU A 754 8.50 3.93 -33.44
C LEU A 754 9.66 4.90 -33.62
N SER A 755 10.12 5.55 -32.56
CA SER A 755 11.23 6.50 -32.58
C SER A 755 12.57 5.90 -33.02
N ARG A 756 12.67 4.57 -33.07
CA ARG A 756 13.89 3.83 -33.52
C ARG A 756 13.91 3.49 -34.98
N LEU A 757 12.79 3.69 -35.67
CA LEU A 757 12.72 3.49 -37.12
C LEU A 757 13.44 4.64 -37.80
N PRO A 758 14.25 4.38 -38.85
CA PRO A 758 15.11 5.40 -39.49
C PRO A 758 14.36 6.65 -39.97
N PHE A 759 13.11 6.46 -40.39
CA PHE A 759 12.23 7.56 -40.82
C PHE A 759 11.82 8.46 -39.64
N PHE A 760 11.40 7.84 -38.50
CA PHE A 760 10.96 8.57 -37.34
C PHE A 760 12.11 9.16 -36.51
N GLU A 761 13.28 8.50 -36.46
CA GLU A 761 14.47 8.98 -35.75
C GLU A 761 14.94 10.36 -36.21
N GLN A 762 14.69 10.72 -37.47
CA GLN A 762 15.08 12.02 -38.02
C GLN A 762 14.29 13.18 -37.43
N PHE A 763 13.01 12.96 -37.12
CA PHE A 763 12.08 14.01 -36.70
C PHE A 763 11.75 13.94 -35.22
N PHE A 764 11.67 12.74 -34.66
CA PHE A 764 11.18 12.52 -33.31
C PHE A 764 12.28 12.01 -32.38
N LYS A 765 12.33 12.58 -31.19
CA LYS A 765 13.16 12.09 -30.08
C LYS A 765 12.49 10.90 -29.38
N SER A 766 11.17 10.97 -29.21
CA SER A 766 10.35 9.89 -28.68
C SER A 766 8.94 9.93 -29.27
N VAL A 767 8.38 8.76 -29.48
CA VAL A 767 6.99 8.57 -29.89
C VAL A 767 6.44 7.43 -29.03
N ASN A 768 5.42 7.72 -28.24
CA ASN A 768 4.73 6.74 -27.41
C ASN A 768 3.27 6.65 -27.85
N ILE A 769 2.82 5.45 -28.09
CA ILE A 769 1.41 5.14 -28.36
C ILE A 769 0.86 4.38 -27.17
N ASN A 770 -0.26 4.83 -26.64
CA ASN A 770 -0.93 4.26 -25.49
C ASN A 770 -2.38 3.92 -25.84
N HIS A 771 -2.82 2.76 -25.37
CA HIS A 771 -4.21 2.33 -25.43
C HIS A 771 -4.53 1.58 -24.15
N ALA A 772 -5.65 1.84 -23.52
CA ALA A 772 -6.08 1.10 -22.34
C ALA A 772 -7.60 0.89 -22.39
N TYR A 773 -8.00 -0.32 -22.10
CA TYR A 773 -9.38 -0.73 -21.98
C TYR A 773 -9.65 -1.34 -20.61
N ARG A 774 -10.70 -0.86 -19.96
CA ARG A 774 -11.16 -1.36 -18.67
C ARG A 774 -12.68 -1.51 -18.70
N SER A 775 -13.17 -2.66 -18.28
CA SER A 775 -14.58 -2.89 -18.06
C SER A 775 -14.78 -3.68 -16.77
N ILE A 776 -15.63 -3.20 -15.90
CA ILE A 776 -15.90 -3.79 -14.59
C ILE A 776 -17.41 -3.91 -14.41
N PHE A 777 -17.85 -5.12 -14.12
CA PHE A 777 -19.19 -5.41 -13.62
C PHE A 777 -19.19 -5.31 -12.09
N ALA A 778 -20.17 -4.62 -11.52
CA ALA A 778 -20.32 -4.45 -10.10
C ALA A 778 -21.76 -4.62 -9.65
N ILE A 779 -21.94 -5.40 -8.60
CA ILE A 779 -23.12 -5.38 -7.75
C ILE A 779 -22.75 -4.56 -6.53
N GLY A 780 -23.21 -3.33 -6.44
CA GLY A 780 -22.77 -2.37 -5.40
C GLY A 780 -23.15 -2.82 -3.99
N SER A 781 -24.38 -3.28 -3.83
CA SER A 781 -24.86 -3.91 -2.60
C SER A 781 -26.02 -4.83 -2.90
N TYR A 782 -26.09 -5.92 -2.15
CA TYR A 782 -27.23 -6.80 -2.13
C TYR A 782 -27.58 -7.17 -0.71
N GLN A 783 -28.82 -7.49 -0.45
CA GLN A 783 -29.31 -7.96 0.84
C GLN A 783 -30.20 -9.19 0.63
N SER A 784 -30.27 -10.05 1.63
CA SER A 784 -31.26 -11.13 1.61
C SER A 784 -32.64 -10.60 1.94
N TYR A 785 -33.66 -11.17 1.31
CA TYR A 785 -35.05 -10.90 1.71
C TYR A 785 -35.32 -11.52 3.07
N SER A 786 -35.97 -10.77 3.97
CA SER A 786 -36.34 -11.27 5.28
C SER A 786 -37.42 -12.34 5.23
N THR A 787 -38.23 -12.36 4.19
CA THR A 787 -39.32 -13.31 3.98
C THR A 787 -38.93 -14.50 3.10
N TRP A 788 -37.68 -14.55 2.60
CA TRP A 788 -37.26 -15.64 1.73
C TRP A 788 -37.13 -16.96 2.49
N GLN A 789 -37.70 -17.99 1.90
CA GLN A 789 -37.62 -19.36 2.41
C GLN A 789 -37.15 -20.30 1.30
N GLU A 790 -36.14 -21.06 1.61
CA GLU A 790 -35.53 -22.00 0.67
C GLU A 790 -36.47 -23.20 0.43
N TYR A 791 -36.59 -23.55 -0.85
CA TYR A 791 -37.21 -24.79 -1.27
C TYR A 791 -36.17 -25.88 -1.44
N MET A 792 -35.18 -25.69 -2.30
CA MET A 792 -34.11 -26.63 -2.58
C MET A 792 -32.98 -25.97 -3.39
N ASN A 793 -31.73 -26.24 -3.03
CA ASN A 793 -30.53 -25.83 -3.80
C ASN A 793 -30.48 -24.33 -4.17
N GLY A 794 -30.82 -23.46 -3.28
CA GLY A 794 -30.78 -22.01 -3.51
C GLY A 794 -32.03 -21.45 -4.23
N LEU A 795 -32.99 -22.29 -4.57
CA LEU A 795 -34.32 -21.86 -5.03
C LEU A 795 -35.27 -21.66 -3.85
N GLY A 796 -36.06 -20.63 -3.90
CA GLY A 796 -36.96 -20.34 -2.80
C GLY A 796 -38.08 -19.37 -3.17
N PHE A 797 -38.87 -18.98 -2.18
CA PHE A 797 -40.01 -18.11 -2.32
C PHE A 797 -39.90 -16.92 -1.37
N ILE A 798 -40.39 -15.78 -1.81
CA ILE A 798 -40.62 -14.60 -0.98
C ILE A 798 -42.13 -14.33 -0.83
N THR A 799 -42.52 -13.57 0.16
CA THR A 799 -43.90 -13.08 0.31
C THR A 799 -44.06 -11.80 -0.52
N ASP A 800 -45.05 -11.78 -1.41
CA ASP A 800 -45.45 -10.53 -2.08
C ASP A 800 -46.05 -9.57 -1.07
N ALA A 801 -45.49 -8.38 -0.96
CA ALA A 801 -45.92 -7.36 -0.03
C ALA A 801 -47.35 -6.86 -0.27
N THR A 802 -47.87 -7.01 -1.50
CA THR A 802 -49.19 -6.53 -1.90
C THR A 802 -50.27 -7.59 -1.73
N THR A 803 -49.97 -8.83 -2.12
CA THR A 803 -50.96 -9.92 -2.13
C THR A 803 -50.82 -10.90 -0.98
N GLY A 804 -49.67 -10.90 -0.30
CA GLY A 804 -49.32 -11.91 0.73
C GLY A 804 -49.00 -13.32 0.13
N ASN A 805 -49.00 -13.46 -1.18
CA ASN A 805 -48.78 -14.73 -1.85
C ASN A 805 -47.30 -15.08 -1.97
N PRO A 806 -46.93 -16.38 -1.95
CA PRO A 806 -45.56 -16.82 -2.22
C PRO A 806 -45.19 -16.62 -3.70
N ILE A 807 -44.07 -15.95 -3.95
CA ILE A 807 -43.52 -15.73 -5.29
C ILE A 807 -42.15 -16.40 -5.40
N PRO A 808 -41.87 -17.16 -6.47
CA PRO A 808 -40.51 -17.63 -6.74
C PRO A 808 -39.52 -16.47 -6.85
N SER A 809 -38.45 -16.51 -6.07
CA SER A 809 -37.43 -15.48 -6.08
C SER A 809 -36.09 -16.03 -5.62
N SER A 810 -35.00 -15.40 -6.07
CA SER A 810 -33.71 -15.60 -5.43
C SER A 810 -33.72 -15.08 -4.00
N MET A 811 -32.79 -15.53 -3.19
CA MET A 811 -32.58 -15.06 -1.84
C MET A 811 -32.26 -13.56 -1.76
N TYR A 812 -31.67 -13.02 -2.82
CA TYR A 812 -31.06 -11.70 -2.79
C TYR A 812 -31.92 -10.62 -3.43
N ASN A 813 -32.13 -9.56 -2.68
CA ASN A 813 -32.66 -8.31 -3.18
C ASN A 813 -31.49 -7.42 -3.62
N ILE A 814 -31.38 -7.24 -4.92
CA ILE A 814 -30.38 -6.40 -5.54
C ILE A 814 -31.07 -5.14 -6.04
N SER A 815 -30.69 -3.99 -5.54
CA SER A 815 -31.28 -2.71 -5.96
C SER A 815 -30.69 -2.23 -7.28
N GLN A 816 -29.39 -2.46 -7.50
CA GLN A 816 -28.68 -1.93 -8.66
C GLN A 816 -27.46 -2.77 -9.01
N VAL A 817 -27.21 -2.93 -10.30
CA VAL A 817 -25.96 -3.43 -10.86
C VAL A 817 -25.40 -2.43 -11.87
N SER A 818 -24.09 -2.44 -12.07
CA SER A 818 -23.46 -1.51 -13.02
C SER A 818 -22.37 -2.17 -13.85
N ILE A 819 -22.15 -1.64 -15.04
CA ILE A 819 -20.98 -1.91 -15.87
C ILE A 819 -20.28 -0.57 -16.10
N ASN A 820 -19.04 -0.48 -15.64
CA ASN A 820 -18.18 0.68 -15.84
C ASN A 820 -17.15 0.34 -16.91
N GLU A 821 -17.27 0.96 -18.07
CA GLU A 821 -16.37 0.77 -19.20
C GLU A 821 -15.59 2.05 -19.48
N ALA A 822 -14.29 1.93 -19.69
CA ALA A 822 -13.44 3.06 -19.99
C ALA A 822 -12.33 2.69 -20.98
N PHE A 823 -12.17 3.53 -21.98
CA PHE A 823 -10.97 3.64 -22.79
C PHE A 823 -10.18 4.85 -22.29
N SER A 824 -9.08 4.62 -21.60
CA SER A 824 -8.30 5.66 -20.95
C SER A 824 -6.79 5.56 -21.28
N PRO A 825 -6.36 5.91 -22.49
CA PRO A 825 -7.14 6.36 -23.64
C PRO A 825 -7.57 5.23 -24.61
N LEU A 826 -8.51 5.51 -25.51
CA LEU A 826 -8.73 4.67 -26.70
C LEU A 826 -7.53 4.76 -27.62
N LEU A 827 -7.04 5.98 -27.84
CA LEU A 827 -5.79 6.26 -28.55
C LEU A 827 -5.12 7.44 -27.88
N GLY A 828 -3.90 7.23 -27.42
CA GLY A 828 -3.02 8.27 -26.90
C GLY A 828 -1.71 8.25 -27.66
N VAL A 829 -1.28 9.42 -28.14
CA VAL A 829 -0.03 9.60 -28.85
C VAL A 829 0.72 10.75 -28.20
N ASP A 830 1.85 10.44 -27.59
CA ASP A 830 2.77 11.42 -27.02
C ASP A 830 4.04 11.47 -27.87
N VAL A 831 4.35 12.62 -28.42
CA VAL A 831 5.53 12.82 -29.27
C VAL A 831 6.43 13.91 -28.70
N THR A 832 7.72 13.71 -28.83
CA THR A 832 8.73 14.73 -28.57
C THR A 832 9.58 14.84 -29.82
N LEU A 833 9.61 16.01 -30.42
CA LEU A 833 10.43 16.29 -31.61
C LEU A 833 11.89 16.57 -31.22
N GLN A 834 12.77 16.52 -32.20
CA GLN A 834 14.21 16.82 -31.99
C GLN A 834 14.46 18.27 -31.52
N ASN A 835 13.56 19.18 -31.82
CA ASN A 835 13.60 20.59 -31.41
C ASN A 835 13.00 20.88 -30.03
N ASN A 836 12.67 19.81 -29.23
CA ASN A 836 12.05 19.86 -27.92
C ASN A 836 10.55 20.33 -27.93
N LEU A 837 9.92 20.34 -29.07
CA LEU A 837 8.48 20.47 -29.11
C LEU A 837 7.85 19.15 -28.66
N THR A 838 6.93 19.23 -27.71
CA THR A 838 6.13 18.10 -27.22
C THR A 838 4.70 18.25 -27.71
N ALA A 839 4.12 17.17 -28.19
CA ALA A 839 2.71 17.16 -28.52
C ALA A 839 2.07 15.89 -27.96
N ARG A 840 0.85 16.05 -27.42
CA ARG A 840 0.03 14.98 -26.90
C ARG A 840 -1.33 15.05 -27.54
N LEU A 841 -1.78 13.92 -28.06
CA LEU A 841 -3.14 13.74 -28.55
C LEU A 841 -3.72 12.54 -27.84
N GLU A 842 -4.87 12.71 -27.22
CA GLU A 842 -5.56 11.66 -26.49
C GLU A 842 -7.05 11.69 -26.79
N TYR A 843 -7.60 10.51 -27.10
CA TYR A 843 -9.03 10.30 -27.14
C TYR A 843 -9.45 9.32 -26.07
N ARG A 844 -10.32 9.75 -25.18
CA ARG A 844 -10.88 8.95 -24.08
C ARG A 844 -12.36 8.76 -24.28
N GLN A 845 -12.84 7.60 -23.89
CA GLN A 845 -14.27 7.31 -23.89
C GLN A 845 -14.60 6.51 -22.63
N THR A 846 -15.61 6.96 -21.92
CA THR A 846 -16.13 6.25 -20.75
C THR A 846 -17.62 6.03 -20.89
N ARG A 847 -18.10 4.91 -20.39
CA ARG A 847 -19.51 4.57 -20.35
C ARG A 847 -19.82 3.87 -19.03
N VAL A 848 -20.86 4.33 -18.37
CA VAL A 848 -21.41 3.70 -17.17
C VAL A 848 -22.84 3.29 -17.46
N LEU A 849 -23.11 2.01 -17.37
CA LEU A 849 -24.43 1.43 -17.45
C LEU A 849 -24.87 1.04 -16.05
N SER A 850 -25.96 1.57 -15.56
CA SER A 850 -26.48 1.35 -14.23
C SER A 850 -27.93 0.86 -14.31
N LEU A 851 -28.13 -0.43 -14.09
CA LEU A 851 -29.43 -1.06 -14.09
C LEU A 851 -30.03 -1.02 -12.69
N SER A 852 -31.13 -0.29 -12.54
CA SER A 852 -31.90 -0.22 -11.30
C SER A 852 -33.11 -1.15 -11.38
N MET A 853 -33.18 -2.10 -10.45
CA MET A 853 -34.33 -2.97 -10.29
C MET A 853 -35.49 -2.27 -9.53
N THR A 854 -35.14 -1.27 -8.72
CA THR A 854 -36.14 -0.51 -7.93
C THR A 854 -36.97 0.42 -8.79
N SER A 855 -36.32 1.17 -9.67
CA SER A 855 -36.99 2.10 -10.60
C SER A 855 -37.29 1.48 -11.96
N ILE A 856 -36.90 0.25 -12.24
CA ILE A 856 -37.05 -0.47 -13.52
C ILE A 856 -36.48 0.34 -14.67
N GLN A 857 -35.28 0.86 -14.48
CA GLN A 857 -34.64 1.77 -15.42
C GLN A 857 -33.17 1.40 -15.65
N LEU A 858 -32.69 1.67 -16.84
CA LEU A 858 -31.28 1.64 -17.19
C LEU A 858 -30.79 3.08 -17.37
N ASN A 859 -29.88 3.50 -16.50
CA ASN A 859 -29.19 4.76 -16.63
C ASN A 859 -27.88 4.56 -17.40
N GLU A 860 -27.69 5.28 -18.46
CA GLU A 860 -26.52 5.24 -19.30
C GLU A 860 -25.83 6.60 -19.32
N ALA A 861 -24.66 6.69 -18.69
CA ALA A 861 -23.81 7.88 -18.73
C ALA A 861 -22.61 7.63 -19.64
N SER A 862 -22.36 8.53 -20.57
CA SER A 862 -21.20 8.46 -21.43
C SER A 862 -20.42 9.77 -21.47
N SER A 863 -19.13 9.69 -21.64
CA SER A 863 -18.25 10.82 -21.88
C SER A 863 -17.27 10.49 -22.99
N LYS A 864 -17.07 11.42 -23.90
CA LYS A 864 -16.10 11.36 -24.99
C LYS A 864 -15.22 12.59 -24.89
N ASP A 865 -13.93 12.39 -24.69
CA ASP A 865 -12.98 13.46 -24.43
C ASP A 865 -11.84 13.43 -25.45
N TRP A 866 -11.64 14.55 -26.13
CA TRP A 866 -10.43 14.84 -26.90
C TRP A 866 -9.53 15.75 -26.08
N VAL A 867 -8.28 15.39 -25.94
CA VAL A 867 -7.26 16.18 -25.23
C VAL A 867 -6.08 16.36 -26.16
N ILE A 868 -5.73 17.61 -26.41
CA ILE A 868 -4.58 18.00 -27.22
C ILE A 868 -3.72 18.91 -26.36
N GLY A 869 -2.46 18.56 -26.20
CA GLY A 869 -1.47 19.35 -25.48
C GLY A 869 -0.26 19.61 -26.38
N ILE A 870 0.22 20.84 -26.46
CA ILE A 870 1.43 21.23 -27.17
C ILE A 870 2.30 22.02 -26.21
N GLY A 871 3.53 21.58 -26.03
CA GLY A 871 4.50 22.28 -25.23
C GLY A 871 5.77 22.57 -26.04
N TYR A 872 6.25 23.80 -25.94
CA TYR A 872 7.49 24.18 -26.62
C TYR A 872 8.37 24.99 -25.68
N ARG A 873 9.59 24.58 -25.54
CA ARG A 873 10.59 25.30 -24.75
C ARG A 873 11.66 25.88 -25.67
N ILE A 874 11.78 27.21 -25.63
CA ILE A 874 12.80 27.97 -26.32
C ILE A 874 13.86 28.33 -25.29
N ASN A 875 15.05 27.78 -25.45
CA ASN A 875 16.19 28.06 -24.59
C ASN A 875 16.84 29.37 -25.03
N ASP A 876 17.31 30.16 -24.08
CA ASP A 876 18.01 31.45 -24.31
C ASP A 876 17.21 32.46 -25.14
N PHE A 877 15.89 32.52 -24.91
CA PHE A 877 15.02 33.49 -25.55
C PHE A 877 15.23 34.90 -24.94
N ASN A 878 15.62 35.88 -25.75
CA ASN A 878 15.80 37.27 -25.32
C ASN A 878 14.70 38.17 -25.89
N LEU A 879 13.69 38.53 -25.09
CA LEU A 879 12.59 39.41 -25.46
C LEU A 879 13.02 40.87 -25.66
N PHE A 880 14.11 41.31 -24.99
CA PHE A 880 14.56 42.68 -24.93
C PHE A 880 15.90 42.90 -25.63
N ASN A 881 16.19 42.21 -26.74
CA ASN A 881 17.41 42.41 -27.46
C ASN A 881 17.26 43.61 -28.45
N ASN A 882 17.41 44.81 -27.93
CA ASN A 882 17.65 46.00 -28.76
C ASN A 882 19.13 46.03 -29.18
N GLY A 883 19.36 45.60 -30.41
CA GLY A 883 20.46 46.09 -31.24
C GLY A 883 21.87 45.70 -30.83
N THR A 884 22.53 45.07 -31.79
CA THR A 884 23.98 45.15 -32.04
C THR A 884 24.94 44.58 -31.00
N ARG A 885 25.26 43.30 -31.17
CA ARG A 885 26.66 42.88 -31.08
C ARG A 885 26.98 41.90 -32.21
N ARG A 886 27.44 42.48 -33.31
CA ARG A 886 28.33 41.79 -34.29
C ARG A 886 29.53 41.34 -33.52
N VAL A 887 29.65 40.07 -33.22
CA VAL A 887 30.86 39.46 -32.73
C VAL A 887 31.79 39.39 -33.93
N ALA A 888 32.76 40.29 -33.95
CA ALA A 888 33.87 40.24 -34.87
C ALA A 888 34.63 38.91 -34.74
N LYS A 889 34.71 38.15 -35.80
CA LYS A 889 35.62 37.01 -35.92
C LYS A 889 37.05 37.51 -35.79
N SER A 890 37.68 37.40 -34.61
CA SER A 890 39.11 37.57 -34.46
C SER A 890 39.84 36.36 -35.03
N LYS A 891 40.56 36.57 -36.12
CA LYS A 891 41.57 35.65 -36.65
C LYS A 891 42.67 35.47 -35.60
N LYS A 892 42.79 34.31 -35.03
CA LYS A 892 43.95 33.92 -34.22
C LYS A 892 45.16 33.69 -35.09
N LYS A 893 46.14 34.58 -34.98
CA LYS A 893 47.49 34.41 -35.45
C LYS A 893 48.26 33.54 -34.47
N LYS A 894 48.90 32.51 -34.98
CA LYS A 894 49.80 31.61 -34.22
C LYS A 894 51.05 32.42 -33.85
N THR A 895 51.46 32.40 -32.61
CA THR A 895 52.83 32.49 -32.16
C THR A 895 53.01 31.64 -30.91
N SER A 896 54.02 30.81 -30.95
CA SER A 896 54.61 29.96 -29.94
C SER A 896 55.26 30.77 -28.84
N ASP A 897 55.07 30.43 -27.55
CA ASP A 897 56.10 29.93 -26.63
C ASP A 897 55.74 30.01 -25.16
N SER A 898 56.13 28.95 -24.46
CA SER A 898 56.59 28.82 -23.07
C SER A 898 55.67 29.13 -21.87
N SER A 899 55.45 28.02 -21.14
CA SER A 899 55.48 27.87 -19.66
C SER A 899 54.99 28.98 -18.77
N GLN A 900 53.88 28.70 -18.05
CA GLN A 900 53.82 28.77 -16.59
C GLN A 900 52.48 28.24 -16.05
N GLN A 901 52.58 27.36 -15.07
CA GLN A 901 51.52 26.92 -14.20
C GLN A 901 50.87 28.12 -13.53
N ASP A 902 49.56 28.28 -13.63
CA ASP A 902 48.79 28.90 -12.61
C ASP A 902 47.36 28.34 -12.58
N ASN A 903 47.00 27.90 -11.39
CA ASN A 903 45.68 27.54 -10.96
C ASN A 903 44.73 28.68 -11.26
N SER A 904 43.81 28.52 -12.18
CA SER A 904 42.61 29.35 -12.25
C SER A 904 41.41 28.45 -12.44
N SER A 905 40.68 28.35 -11.36
CA SER A 905 39.28 27.97 -11.25
C SER A 905 38.52 28.25 -12.56
N SER A 906 38.02 27.23 -13.18
CA SER A 906 37.03 27.30 -14.27
C SER A 906 35.84 28.15 -13.78
N ARG A 907 35.80 29.42 -14.13
CA ARG A 907 34.58 30.22 -14.12
C ARG A 907 33.62 29.52 -15.11
N GLN A 908 32.76 28.66 -14.57
CA GLN A 908 31.51 28.32 -15.20
C GLN A 908 30.82 29.65 -15.50
N SER A 909 30.69 29.99 -16.76
CA SER A 909 29.81 31.07 -17.19
C SER A 909 28.40 30.69 -16.78
N SER A 910 27.95 31.18 -15.65
CA SER A 910 26.57 31.11 -15.23
C SER A 910 25.74 32.01 -16.14
N GLY A 911 25.50 31.54 -17.37
CA GLY A 911 24.51 32.10 -18.25
C GLY A 911 23.15 31.98 -17.56
N LEU A 912 22.47 33.11 -17.34
CA LEU A 912 21.07 33.11 -16.99
C LEU A 912 20.31 32.34 -18.08
N ASN A 913 19.79 31.17 -17.75
CA ASN A 913 18.88 30.45 -18.63
C ASN A 913 17.58 31.23 -18.70
N ARG A 914 17.45 32.07 -19.69
CA ARG A 914 16.22 32.83 -20.02
C ARG A 914 15.38 31.93 -20.92
N ASP A 915 14.68 30.98 -20.31
CA ASP A 915 13.84 30.05 -21.05
C ASP A 915 12.43 30.60 -21.18
N LEU A 916 11.87 30.47 -22.37
CA LEU A 916 10.46 30.70 -22.66
C LEU A 916 9.78 29.36 -22.81
N ASN A 917 8.87 29.04 -21.92
CA ASN A 917 8.04 27.84 -22.01
C ASN A 917 6.66 28.25 -22.53
N LEU A 918 6.26 27.67 -23.64
CA LEU A 918 4.92 27.84 -24.20
C LEU A 918 4.16 26.53 -24.01
N ARG A 919 2.96 26.63 -23.50
CA ARG A 919 2.07 25.50 -23.33
C ARG A 919 0.68 25.86 -23.84
N LEU A 920 0.14 24.99 -24.64
CA LEU A 920 -1.20 25.06 -25.18
C LEU A 920 -1.90 23.75 -24.88
N ASP A 921 -2.99 23.83 -24.15
CA ASP A 921 -3.84 22.69 -23.83
C ASP A 921 -5.25 22.96 -24.36
N MET A 922 -5.79 22.02 -25.11
CA MET A 922 -7.14 22.07 -25.63
C MET A 922 -7.87 20.78 -25.27
N SER A 923 -9.06 20.89 -24.75
CA SER A 923 -9.91 19.75 -24.49
C SER A 923 -11.33 19.99 -25.01
N TYR A 924 -11.89 18.97 -25.61
CA TYR A 924 -13.28 18.93 -26.03
C TYR A 924 -13.95 17.72 -25.42
N ARG A 925 -14.91 17.94 -24.56
CA ARG A 925 -15.65 16.90 -23.85
C ARG A 925 -17.11 16.95 -24.24
N GLN A 926 -17.65 15.80 -24.61
CA GLN A 926 -19.09 15.61 -24.79
C GLN A 926 -19.56 14.58 -23.75
N GLN A 927 -20.46 14.96 -22.90
CA GLN A 927 -21.02 14.14 -21.86
C GLN A 927 -22.54 14.10 -21.98
N ALA A 928 -23.12 12.90 -21.84
CA ALA A 928 -24.58 12.72 -21.87
C ALA A 928 -24.96 11.61 -20.88
N SER A 929 -26.04 11.84 -20.17
CA SER A 929 -26.69 10.84 -19.31
C SER A 929 -28.10 10.62 -19.78
N LEU A 930 -28.46 9.36 -20.04
CA LEU A 930 -29.76 8.94 -20.50
C LEU A 930 -30.42 8.06 -19.45
N THR A 931 -31.71 8.22 -19.28
CA THR A 931 -32.56 7.29 -18.54
C THR A 931 -33.44 6.53 -19.51
N ARG A 932 -33.33 5.21 -19.50
CA ARG A 932 -34.10 4.29 -20.34
C ARG A 932 -35.06 3.52 -19.46
N ASP A 933 -36.34 3.74 -19.66
CA ASP A 933 -37.40 3.04 -18.93
C ASP A 933 -37.65 1.68 -19.56
N ILE A 934 -37.54 0.62 -18.76
CA ILE A 934 -37.64 -0.77 -19.24
C ILE A 934 -39.10 -1.17 -19.49
N ALA A 935 -40.01 -0.67 -18.66
CA ALA A 935 -41.43 -1.03 -18.75
C ALA A 935 -42.12 -0.37 -19.97
N SER A 936 -41.81 0.89 -20.21
CA SER A 936 -42.43 1.66 -21.32
C SER A 936 -41.61 1.67 -22.61
N LEU A 937 -40.36 1.14 -22.59
CA LEU A 937 -39.41 1.20 -23.73
C LEU A 937 -39.10 2.65 -24.19
N THR A 938 -39.22 3.61 -23.32
CA THR A 938 -38.92 5.01 -23.58
C THR A 938 -37.53 5.40 -23.08
N SER A 939 -36.89 6.31 -23.78
CA SER A 939 -35.56 6.82 -23.37
C SER A 939 -35.56 8.35 -23.43
N ALA A 940 -34.98 8.97 -22.47
CA ALA A 940 -34.87 10.42 -22.38
C ALA A 940 -33.49 10.84 -21.84
N ALA A 941 -33.01 11.98 -22.30
CA ALA A 941 -31.82 12.57 -21.70
C ALA A 941 -32.16 13.14 -20.32
N SER A 942 -31.36 12.81 -19.32
CA SER A 942 -31.47 13.32 -17.95
C SER A 942 -30.54 14.48 -17.68
N SER A 943 -29.35 14.47 -18.27
CA SER A 943 -28.37 15.54 -18.18
C SER A 943 -27.32 15.41 -19.28
N GLY A 944 -26.50 16.43 -19.43
CA GLY A 944 -25.38 16.39 -20.34
C GLY A 944 -24.86 17.78 -20.66
N ASN A 945 -23.65 17.84 -21.15
CA ASN A 945 -23.04 19.06 -21.62
C ASN A 945 -21.95 18.79 -22.66
N THR A 946 -21.68 19.77 -23.46
CA THR A 946 -20.49 19.85 -24.31
C THR A 946 -19.60 20.95 -23.73
N ALA A 947 -18.39 20.60 -23.33
CA ALA A 947 -17.41 21.52 -22.78
C ALA A 947 -16.19 21.60 -23.71
N PHE A 948 -15.90 22.81 -24.15
CA PHE A 948 -14.66 23.12 -24.86
C PHE A 948 -13.79 23.97 -23.96
N LYS A 949 -12.57 23.55 -23.72
CA LYS A 949 -11.58 24.28 -22.95
C LYS A 949 -10.32 24.48 -23.79
N PHE A 950 -9.88 25.71 -23.84
CA PHE A 950 -8.62 26.10 -24.44
C PHE A 950 -7.81 26.87 -23.40
N SER A 951 -6.59 26.44 -23.16
CA SER A 951 -5.69 27.05 -22.18
C SER A 951 -4.34 27.33 -22.83
N PHE A 952 -3.91 28.56 -22.76
CA PHE A 952 -2.58 28.96 -23.21
C PHE A 952 -1.80 29.52 -22.03
N LEU A 953 -0.60 29.02 -21.84
CA LEU A 953 0.32 29.47 -20.80
C LEU A 953 1.68 29.75 -21.41
N SER A 954 2.22 30.91 -21.11
CA SER A 954 3.57 31.30 -21.50
C SER A 954 4.36 31.75 -20.28
N ASP A 955 5.36 30.96 -19.89
CA ASP A 955 6.23 31.27 -18.76
C ASP A 955 7.58 31.75 -19.26
N TYR A 956 7.98 32.96 -18.87
CA TYR A 956 9.25 33.52 -19.23
C TYR A 956 10.09 33.86 -17.99
N THR A 957 11.27 33.27 -17.92
CA THR A 957 12.22 33.49 -16.83
C THR A 957 13.02 34.74 -17.10
N LEU A 958 12.63 35.88 -16.53
CA LEU A 958 13.29 37.17 -16.65
C LEU A 958 14.65 37.18 -15.93
N SER A 959 14.71 36.57 -14.76
CA SER A 959 15.92 36.46 -13.95
C SER A 959 15.83 35.23 -13.05
N ARG A 960 16.90 34.92 -12.31
CA ARG A 960 16.89 33.83 -11.32
C ARG A 960 15.81 33.99 -10.25
N LEU A 961 15.35 35.18 -10.02
CA LEU A 961 14.41 35.55 -8.99
C LEU A 961 13.02 35.88 -9.54
N VAL A 962 12.88 36.16 -10.82
CA VAL A 962 11.66 36.69 -11.42
C VAL A 962 11.24 35.86 -12.62
N THR A 963 10.03 35.29 -12.56
CA THR A 963 9.36 34.64 -13.67
C THR A 963 8.05 35.39 -13.98
N ALA A 964 7.87 35.73 -15.25
CA ALA A 964 6.62 36.30 -15.76
C ALA A 964 5.82 35.22 -16.45
N SER A 965 4.55 35.11 -16.14
CA SER A 965 3.64 34.16 -16.77
C SER A 965 2.45 34.91 -17.37
N LEU A 966 2.18 34.61 -18.64
CA LEU A 966 0.99 35.05 -19.36
C LEU A 966 0.07 33.88 -19.55
N TYR A 967 -1.19 33.99 -19.17
CA TYR A 967 -2.16 32.96 -19.37
C TYR A 967 -3.43 33.47 -20.03
N TYR A 968 -4.05 32.60 -20.78
CA TYR A 968 -5.37 32.79 -21.36
C TYR A 968 -6.14 31.49 -21.32
N ASP A 969 -7.27 31.50 -20.65
CA ASP A 969 -8.18 30.36 -20.53
C ASP A 969 -9.54 30.72 -21.17
N LEU A 970 -9.97 29.92 -22.11
CA LEU A 970 -11.30 29.98 -22.69
C LEU A 970 -12.04 28.70 -22.32
N GLN A 971 -13.22 28.85 -21.75
CA GLN A 971 -14.10 27.72 -21.48
C GLN A 971 -15.50 28.03 -22.04
N ILE A 972 -15.97 27.12 -22.89
CA ILE A 972 -17.33 27.15 -23.45
C ILE A 972 -18.04 25.90 -22.93
N ASN A 973 -19.15 26.10 -22.27
CA ASN A 973 -19.99 25.01 -21.78
C ASN A 973 -21.41 25.16 -22.35
N THR A 974 -21.83 24.17 -23.10
CA THR A 974 -23.19 24.13 -23.72
C THR A 974 -23.94 22.96 -23.13
N PRO A 975 -24.98 23.18 -22.31
CA PRO A 975 -25.80 22.10 -21.76
C PRO A 975 -26.61 21.41 -22.85
N LEU A 976 -26.83 20.10 -22.68
CA LEU A 976 -27.62 19.27 -23.57
C LEU A 976 -29.12 19.60 -23.43
N LEU A 977 -29.56 19.94 -22.20
CA LEU A 977 -30.95 20.31 -21.92
C LEU A 977 -31.03 21.79 -21.58
N SER A 978 -31.91 22.51 -22.22
CA SER A 978 -32.09 23.95 -22.05
C SER A 978 -32.99 24.34 -20.86
N SER A 979 -33.67 23.36 -20.26
CA SER A 979 -34.56 23.59 -19.11
C SER A 979 -33.79 23.81 -17.80
N GLY A 980 -33.33 25.01 -17.55
CA GLY A 980 -32.70 25.36 -16.27
C GLY A 980 -31.20 25.66 -16.33
N SER A 981 -30.55 25.59 -17.47
CA SER A 981 -29.15 25.95 -17.66
C SER A 981 -28.92 26.62 -19.03
N TYR A 982 -28.04 27.60 -19.05
CA TYR A 982 -27.68 28.37 -20.22
C TYR A 982 -26.28 28.03 -20.71
N PRO A 983 -25.99 28.19 -22.02
CA PRO A 983 -24.64 28.18 -22.53
C PRO A 983 -23.81 29.26 -21.84
N THR A 984 -22.65 28.89 -21.37
CA THR A 984 -21.72 29.83 -20.73
C THR A 984 -20.40 29.86 -21.47
N THR A 985 -19.87 31.07 -21.62
CA THR A 985 -18.54 31.30 -22.20
C THR A 985 -17.74 32.12 -21.20
N THR A 986 -16.61 31.58 -20.75
CA THR A 986 -15.72 32.25 -19.80
C THR A 986 -14.39 32.52 -20.47
N HIS A 987 -13.96 33.76 -20.44
CA HIS A 987 -12.62 34.18 -20.83
C HIS A 987 -11.87 34.62 -19.57
N ASP A 988 -10.76 34.05 -19.30
CA ASP A 988 -9.89 34.44 -18.22
C ASP A 988 -8.48 34.65 -18.77
N PHE A 989 -7.95 35.84 -18.61
CA PHE A 989 -6.60 36.16 -19.04
C PHE A 989 -5.89 37.00 -18.00
N GLY A 990 -4.60 36.82 -17.92
CA GLY A 990 -3.84 37.60 -16.96
C GLY A 990 -2.32 37.45 -17.15
N VAL A 991 -1.66 38.36 -16.46
CA VAL A 991 -0.21 38.31 -16.34
C VAL A 991 0.13 38.18 -14.87
N SER A 992 0.94 37.21 -14.52
CA SER A 992 1.47 37.07 -13.17
C SER A 992 2.98 37.22 -13.16
N LEU A 993 3.48 37.89 -12.15
CA LEU A 993 4.89 38.10 -11.90
C LEU A 993 5.23 37.40 -10.57
N ARG A 994 6.04 36.38 -10.66
CA ARG A 994 6.49 35.62 -9.47
C ARG A 994 7.89 36.07 -9.09
N LEU A 995 8.05 36.61 -7.90
CA LEU A 995 9.34 36.92 -7.28
C LEU A 995 9.68 35.85 -6.24
N SER A 996 10.80 35.17 -6.42
CA SER A 996 11.32 34.18 -5.49
C SER A 996 12.47 34.80 -4.68
N LEU A 997 12.22 35.08 -3.39
CA LEU A 997 13.19 35.74 -2.50
C LEU A 997 14.19 34.76 -1.85
N THR A 998 14.00 33.46 -2.02
CA THR A 998 14.92 32.43 -1.49
C THR A 998 15.90 31.97 -2.56
N ARG A 999 17.20 31.95 -2.19
CA ARG A 999 18.32 31.45 -3.03
C ARG A 999 18.21 29.91 -3.19
#